data_ad6f24b6e9ba177f49130d25985ea632
#
_entry.id   ad6f24b6e9ba177f49130d25985ea632
#
_cell.length_a   1.000
_cell.length_b   1.000
_cell.length_c   1.000
_cell.angle_alpha   90.00
_cell.angle_beta   90.00
_cell.angle_gamma   90.00
#
_symmetry.space_group_name_H-M   'P 1'
#
loop_
_entity.id
_entity.type
_entity.pdbx_description
1 polymer ?
#
loop_
_entity_poly.entity_id
_entity_poly.type
_entity_poly.pdbx_seq_one_letter_code
_entity_poly.pdbx_strand_id
1 'polypeptide(L)'
;MSNLDLNRLPLPYGILIDRNQPVTFQFDQQTFQGYAGDSIASALIANQRWIMSRSFKYHRPRAPLTMAGQDANTLIQLPQEPNVLADSTEIAAHLSAMGQNYAGSLMKDSDAFLGKFSKFMPVGFYYRSFYKPKGVWKLWETMIRKKAGLGVLDLNFQPEYYDKAYLFTDIAIIGAGPAGLQAALTAANAGMKVLLIEQDKILGGSLHYARFDAEGKKAAACAAKLIAQVEQHENISVLKQAICNAWFTDHYLPVIQGKRMYKVRAKQCIVASGSFDQPVVFRNNDLPGVLLTSAVQRLVKLYGVRPGQKTVILTGNDDGYLAALDLAEAGISVAALVDMRAGAEDPALQKAVELHHIPVYLSSTVYEALHSKDMQHLTGVDIRSIVAEGQVGTHSKKIDCDVLAMSSGYMPVYQLLCQAGAKLNYNDKKAQFSISGLPQGLHISGSVAGVHQLDNVLHDAVQTATDAVNAILGNAATAAKKPVVEAAVNFPWPIFAHPKGKEFVDYDEDLQIRDIINATKSGYRDVQLVKRFSTVGMGPSQGRHSALPTARLVAKYTDRTVSETGVTTARPPFTAEKLAHIAGRSFDPFRQTAMHQRHIEAGAQMMPAGNWQRPAYYGDVSGRLQHIENEVRNVRQNVGMIDVSTLGGLDLRGPDSGEFLNRLYTFGFVK
;
A
#
# COMPACT_ATOMS: atom_id res chain seq x y z
N MET A 1 -18.02 -12.94 33.73
CA MET A 1 -17.28 -12.82 32.47
C MET A 1 -17.46 -11.40 31.98
N SER A 2 -16.39 -10.65 31.78
CA SER A 2 -16.48 -9.30 31.22
C SER A 2 -16.98 -9.37 29.78
N ASN A 3 -17.70 -8.38 29.28
CA ASN A 3 -18.16 -8.29 27.88
C ASN A 3 -17.03 -8.45 26.83
N LEU A 4 -15.77 -8.45 27.25
CA LEU A 4 -14.58 -8.66 26.43
C LEU A 4 -14.46 -10.08 25.84
N ASP A 5 -15.06 -11.10 26.46
CA ASP A 5 -14.85 -12.49 26.10
C ASP A 5 -15.83 -13.02 25.02
N LEU A 6 -16.89 -12.29 24.69
CA LEU A 6 -17.97 -12.80 23.84
C LEU A 6 -17.56 -13.14 22.40
N ASN A 7 -16.55 -12.45 21.83
CA ASN A 7 -16.07 -12.71 20.47
C ASN A 7 -14.55 -12.97 20.41
N ARG A 8 -13.94 -13.38 21.52
CA ARG A 8 -12.51 -13.72 21.57
C ARG A 8 -12.32 -15.22 21.58
N LEU A 9 -11.39 -15.68 20.77
CA LEU A 9 -10.92 -17.05 20.77
C LEU A 9 -9.93 -17.26 21.93
N PRO A 10 -9.87 -18.46 22.54
CA PRO A 10 -8.91 -18.77 23.60
C PRO A 10 -7.46 -18.79 23.07
N LEU A 11 -6.48 -18.92 23.96
CA LEU A 11 -5.11 -19.23 23.56
C LEU A 11 -5.09 -20.55 22.77
N PRO A 12 -4.23 -20.68 21.75
CA PRO A 12 -3.08 -19.84 21.41
C PRO A 12 -3.40 -18.65 20.45
N TYR A 13 -4.63 -18.38 20.14
CA TYR A 13 -5.02 -17.31 19.25
C TYR A 13 -4.80 -15.93 19.89
N GLY A 14 -4.46 -14.92 19.05
CA GLY A 14 -4.26 -13.55 19.49
C GLY A 14 -2.82 -13.26 19.94
N ILE A 15 -1.85 -13.60 19.10
CA ILE A 15 -0.41 -13.46 19.41
C ILE A 15 0.05 -12.00 19.56
N LEU A 16 -0.70 -11.02 19.05
CA LEU A 16 -0.37 -9.60 19.15
C LEU A 16 -0.95 -8.93 20.39
N ILE A 17 -1.97 -9.53 21.01
CA ILE A 17 -2.67 -8.89 22.12
C ILE A 17 -2.16 -9.37 23.47
N ASP A 18 -2.05 -8.46 24.43
CA ASP A 18 -1.82 -8.78 25.84
C ASP A 18 -3.15 -8.80 26.61
N ARG A 19 -3.64 -9.99 26.91
CA ARG A 19 -4.92 -10.20 27.60
C ARG A 19 -4.92 -9.72 29.07
N ASN A 20 -3.73 -9.46 29.64
CA ASN A 20 -3.59 -8.93 30.99
C ASN A 20 -3.68 -7.40 31.03
N GLN A 21 -3.68 -6.75 29.87
CA GLN A 21 -3.74 -5.30 29.73
C GLN A 21 -4.99 -4.85 28.95
N PRO A 22 -6.17 -4.79 29.60
CA PRO A 22 -7.38 -4.27 28.99
C PRO A 22 -7.25 -2.77 28.74
N VAL A 23 -7.70 -2.33 27.56
CA VAL A 23 -7.65 -0.94 27.12
C VAL A 23 -9.06 -0.46 26.80
N THR A 24 -9.45 0.70 27.34
CA THR A 24 -10.72 1.37 27.04
C THR A 24 -10.47 2.55 26.13
N PHE A 25 -11.24 2.65 25.05
CA PHE A 25 -11.16 3.73 24.06
C PHE A 25 -12.56 4.14 23.58
N GLN A 26 -12.64 5.24 22.86
CA GLN A 26 -13.90 5.74 22.30
C GLN A 26 -13.88 5.64 20.77
N PHE A 27 -15.00 5.20 20.20
CA PHE A 27 -15.26 5.26 18.78
C PHE A 27 -16.68 5.77 18.53
N ASP A 28 -16.81 6.82 17.73
CA ASP A 28 -18.10 7.42 17.37
C ASP A 28 -18.94 7.76 18.62
N GLN A 29 -18.30 8.36 19.64
CA GLN A 29 -18.84 8.75 20.96
C GLN A 29 -19.30 7.57 21.84
N GLN A 30 -19.03 6.33 21.44
CA GLN A 30 -19.32 5.13 22.24
C GLN A 30 -18.02 4.58 22.83
N THR A 31 -18.12 4.03 24.03
CA THR A 31 -16.98 3.42 24.73
C THR A 31 -16.86 1.94 24.36
N PHE A 32 -15.67 1.52 24.00
CA PHE A 32 -15.32 0.15 23.66
C PHE A 32 -14.12 -0.32 24.50
N GLN A 33 -13.98 -1.63 24.60
CA GLN A 33 -12.87 -2.27 25.28
C GLN A 33 -12.15 -3.22 24.32
N GLY A 34 -10.83 -3.28 24.46
CA GLY A 34 -9.95 -4.23 23.78
C GLY A 34 -8.76 -4.55 24.67
N TYR A 35 -7.70 -5.10 24.10
CA TYR A 35 -6.45 -5.41 24.78
C TYR A 35 -5.30 -4.61 24.17
N ALA A 36 -4.25 -4.36 24.94
CA ALA A 36 -3.01 -3.80 24.39
C ALA A 36 -2.52 -4.68 23.24
N GLY A 37 -2.16 -4.04 22.11
CA GLY A 37 -1.81 -4.71 20.87
C GLY A 37 -2.96 -4.93 19.89
N ASP A 38 -4.22 -4.70 20.28
CA ASP A 38 -5.31 -4.64 19.32
C ASP A 38 -5.16 -3.43 18.40
N SER A 39 -5.51 -3.61 17.12
CA SER A 39 -5.84 -2.47 16.26
C SER A 39 -7.24 -1.94 16.61
N ILE A 40 -7.54 -0.69 16.23
CA ILE A 40 -8.89 -0.13 16.40
C ILE A 40 -9.93 -1.05 15.72
N ALA A 41 -9.62 -1.54 14.51
CA ALA A 41 -10.52 -2.41 13.77
C ALA A 41 -10.71 -3.77 14.47
N SER A 42 -9.65 -4.43 14.94
CA SER A 42 -9.78 -5.72 15.62
C SER A 42 -10.58 -5.60 16.93
N ALA A 43 -10.34 -4.53 17.71
CA ALA A 43 -11.09 -4.26 18.92
C ALA A 43 -12.57 -4.00 18.63
N LEU A 44 -12.89 -3.21 17.60
CA LEU A 44 -14.27 -2.92 17.20
C LEU A 44 -14.99 -4.20 16.74
N ILE A 45 -14.37 -5.05 15.91
CA ILE A 45 -14.97 -6.32 15.45
C ILE A 45 -15.18 -7.27 16.64
N ALA A 46 -14.24 -7.33 17.59
CA ALA A 46 -14.43 -8.10 18.81
C ALA A 46 -15.66 -7.64 19.63
N ASN A 47 -16.03 -6.38 19.53
CA ASN A 47 -17.24 -5.79 20.09
C ASN A 47 -18.45 -5.79 19.13
N GLN A 48 -18.39 -6.59 18.05
CA GLN A 48 -19.44 -6.69 17.02
C GLN A 48 -19.73 -5.37 16.27
N ARG A 49 -18.79 -4.43 16.31
CA ARG A 49 -18.86 -3.17 15.58
C ARG A 49 -18.08 -3.28 14.28
N TRP A 50 -18.77 -3.54 13.17
CA TRP A 50 -18.17 -3.75 11.85
C TRP A 50 -17.97 -2.47 11.06
N ILE A 51 -18.92 -1.55 11.11
CA ILE A 51 -18.93 -0.35 10.30
C ILE A 51 -17.98 0.69 10.90
N MET A 52 -16.96 1.07 10.13
CA MET A 52 -15.93 2.02 10.54
C MET A 52 -15.99 3.33 9.76
N SER A 53 -16.50 3.30 8.53
CA SER A 53 -16.68 4.47 7.68
C SER A 53 -17.82 4.26 6.69
N ARG A 54 -18.08 5.28 5.87
CA ARG A 54 -18.99 5.20 4.73
C ARG A 54 -18.23 5.41 3.44
N SER A 55 -18.71 4.79 2.35
CA SER A 55 -18.07 4.93 1.05
C SER A 55 -18.21 6.35 0.51
N PHE A 56 -17.22 6.75 -0.29
CA PHE A 56 -17.04 8.11 -0.76
C PHE A 56 -18.22 8.66 -1.59
N LYS A 57 -18.80 7.85 -2.49
CA LYS A 57 -19.79 8.31 -3.47
C LYS A 57 -21.21 7.90 -3.13
N TYR A 58 -21.38 6.68 -2.61
CA TYR A 58 -22.71 6.11 -2.37
C TYR A 58 -23.06 6.00 -0.90
N HIS A 59 -22.18 6.40 0.00
CA HIS A 59 -22.38 6.34 1.46
C HIS A 59 -22.75 4.93 1.97
N ARG A 60 -22.23 3.91 1.27
CA ARG A 60 -22.42 2.52 1.68
C ARG A 60 -21.59 2.21 2.93
N PRO A 61 -22.07 1.36 3.85
CA PRO A 61 -21.28 0.96 5.01
C PRO A 61 -19.97 0.31 4.57
N ARG A 62 -18.87 0.63 5.26
CA ARG A 62 -17.55 0.07 5.00
C ARG A 62 -16.97 -0.61 6.24
N ALA A 63 -16.35 -1.77 6.02
CA ALA A 63 -15.65 -2.56 7.02
C ALA A 63 -14.30 -3.01 6.45
N PRO A 64 -13.35 -3.52 7.26
CA PRO A 64 -12.05 -3.96 6.78
C PRO A 64 -12.17 -5.01 5.69
N LEU A 65 -11.36 -4.87 4.64
CA LEU A 65 -11.19 -5.87 3.59
C LEU A 65 -9.94 -6.74 3.88
N THR A 66 -8.85 -6.12 4.33
CA THR A 66 -7.52 -6.75 4.40
C THR A 66 -6.99 -7.00 5.81
N MET A 67 -7.38 -6.21 6.80
CA MET A 67 -6.77 -6.18 8.14
C MET A 67 -5.24 -6.01 8.12
N ALA A 68 -4.74 -5.24 7.13
CA ALA A 68 -3.30 -5.03 6.89
C ALA A 68 -2.96 -3.60 6.43
N GLY A 69 -3.86 -2.64 6.62
CA GLY A 69 -3.65 -1.26 6.16
C GLY A 69 -3.52 -1.10 4.65
N GLN A 70 -4.15 -1.97 3.87
CA GLN A 70 -4.00 -2.01 2.41
C GLN A 70 -5.21 -1.48 1.64
N ASP A 71 -6.31 -1.23 2.31
CA ASP A 71 -7.55 -0.71 1.73
C ASP A 71 -8.03 0.55 2.45
N ALA A 72 -8.90 1.32 1.80
CA ALA A 72 -9.42 2.58 2.34
C ALA A 72 -10.72 2.42 3.16
N ASN A 73 -11.22 1.20 3.31
CA ASN A 73 -12.51 0.97 3.99
C ASN A 73 -12.45 1.27 5.49
N THR A 74 -11.24 1.31 6.06
CA THR A 74 -10.99 1.53 7.48
C THR A 74 -10.53 2.94 7.81
N LEU A 75 -10.64 3.90 6.88
CA LEU A 75 -10.27 5.29 7.13
C LEU A 75 -11.17 5.92 8.18
N ILE A 76 -10.55 6.42 9.25
CA ILE A 76 -11.21 7.05 10.40
C ILE A 76 -10.56 8.39 10.73
N GLN A 77 -11.25 9.18 11.54
CA GLN A 77 -10.80 10.46 12.07
C GLN A 77 -10.30 10.30 13.51
N LEU A 78 -9.05 10.66 13.76
CA LEU A 78 -8.56 10.99 15.10
C LEU A 78 -8.64 12.49 15.34
N PRO A 79 -8.60 12.98 16.59
CA PRO A 79 -8.76 14.40 16.90
C PRO A 79 -7.79 15.32 16.12
N GLN A 80 -6.56 14.89 15.95
CA GLN A 80 -5.50 15.66 15.29
C GLN A 80 -5.11 15.12 13.91
N GLU A 81 -5.62 13.96 13.50
CA GLU A 81 -5.18 13.29 12.27
C GLU A 81 -6.35 12.65 11.54
N PRO A 82 -6.73 13.15 10.35
CA PRO A 82 -7.72 12.50 9.50
C PRO A 82 -7.11 11.33 8.71
N ASN A 83 -7.98 10.49 8.18
CA ASN A 83 -7.63 9.42 7.24
C ASN A 83 -6.66 8.37 7.81
N VAL A 84 -6.79 8.09 9.09
CA VAL A 84 -6.02 7.05 9.78
C VAL A 84 -6.65 5.68 9.50
N LEU A 85 -5.82 4.67 9.28
CA LEU A 85 -6.27 3.30 9.00
C LEU A 85 -6.54 2.56 10.32
N ALA A 86 -7.80 2.26 10.61
CA ALA A 86 -8.21 1.60 11.86
C ALA A 86 -7.66 0.18 12.00
N ASP A 87 -7.37 -0.51 10.90
CA ASP A 87 -6.86 -1.88 10.89
C ASP A 87 -5.34 -1.97 11.13
N SER A 88 -4.61 -0.85 11.06
CA SER A 88 -3.17 -0.77 11.34
C SER A 88 -2.81 0.15 12.52
N THR A 89 -3.79 0.84 13.12
CA THR A 89 -3.58 1.73 14.26
C THR A 89 -3.96 1.05 15.56
N GLU A 90 -3.03 0.97 16.51
CA GLU A 90 -3.28 0.36 17.83
C GLU A 90 -4.21 1.21 18.69
N ILE A 91 -5.03 0.55 19.51
CA ILE A 91 -5.80 1.23 20.55
C ILE A 91 -4.88 1.68 21.68
N ALA A 92 -5.23 2.81 22.28
CA ALA A 92 -4.57 3.34 23.47
C ALA A 92 -5.60 3.85 24.48
N ALA A 93 -5.22 3.93 25.75
CA ALA A 93 -6.06 4.52 26.77
C ALA A 93 -6.43 5.97 26.38
N HIS A 94 -7.72 6.31 26.54
CA HIS A 94 -8.28 7.62 26.20
C HIS A 94 -8.25 7.98 24.69
N LEU A 95 -7.90 7.04 23.81
CA LEU A 95 -8.03 7.26 22.36
C LEU A 95 -9.49 7.56 22.03
N SER A 96 -9.73 8.63 21.27
CA SER A 96 -11.03 8.97 20.70
C SER A 96 -10.94 8.98 19.19
N ALA A 97 -11.76 8.17 18.53
CA ALA A 97 -11.81 8.08 17.08
C ALA A 97 -13.24 8.22 16.59
N MET A 98 -13.43 8.64 15.35
CA MET A 98 -14.73 8.77 14.70
C MET A 98 -14.66 8.14 13.30
N GLY A 99 -15.78 7.59 12.85
CA GLY A 99 -15.92 7.21 11.45
C GLY A 99 -15.85 8.44 10.53
N GLN A 100 -15.72 8.20 9.23
CA GLN A 100 -15.67 9.27 8.24
C GLN A 100 -16.78 9.13 7.21
N ASN A 101 -17.03 10.23 6.48
CA ASN A 101 -17.86 10.29 5.31
C ASN A 101 -19.36 9.97 5.58
N TYR A 102 -19.92 10.54 6.62
CA TYR A 102 -21.35 10.43 6.94
C TYR A 102 -21.96 11.77 7.38
N ALA A 103 -23.27 11.85 7.33
CA ALA A 103 -24.04 12.97 7.87
C ALA A 103 -25.08 12.46 8.88
N GLY A 104 -25.10 13.08 10.08
CA GLY A 104 -25.91 12.60 11.20
C GLY A 104 -25.12 11.60 12.06
N SER A 105 -25.30 10.30 11.88
CA SER A 105 -24.49 9.29 12.57
C SER A 105 -23.98 8.22 11.62
N LEU A 106 -22.87 7.59 11.98
CA LEU A 106 -22.25 6.54 11.18
C LEU A 106 -23.23 5.37 10.89
N MET A 107 -24.09 5.04 11.84
CA MET A 107 -25.09 3.98 11.69
C MET A 107 -26.33 4.42 10.89
N LYS A 108 -26.75 5.68 11.04
CA LYS A 108 -27.93 6.25 10.36
C LYS A 108 -27.49 7.48 9.58
N ASP A 109 -26.76 7.23 8.48
CA ASP A 109 -26.25 8.27 7.60
C ASP A 109 -27.40 8.86 6.75
N SER A 110 -27.69 10.14 6.93
CA SER A 110 -28.72 10.83 6.14
C SER A 110 -28.34 10.97 4.68
N ASP A 111 -27.06 10.96 4.33
CA ASP A 111 -26.59 11.06 2.94
C ASP A 111 -26.62 9.70 2.21
N ALA A 112 -26.90 8.60 2.89
CA ALA A 112 -27.04 7.27 2.28
C ALA A 112 -28.15 7.20 1.19
N PHE A 113 -29.09 8.16 1.18
CA PHE A 113 -30.10 8.27 0.13
C PHE A 113 -29.47 8.55 -1.25
N LEU A 114 -28.28 9.16 -1.31
CA LEU A 114 -27.53 9.44 -2.55
C LEU A 114 -27.26 8.13 -3.33
N GLY A 115 -27.10 7.02 -2.64
CA GLY A 115 -26.97 5.71 -3.27
C GLY A 115 -28.15 5.32 -4.19
N LYS A 116 -29.36 5.82 -3.94
CA LYS A 116 -30.53 5.61 -4.79
C LYS A 116 -30.42 6.33 -6.13
N PHE A 117 -29.68 7.43 -6.17
CA PHE A 117 -29.44 8.24 -7.37
C PHE A 117 -28.18 7.82 -8.13
N SER A 118 -27.60 6.68 -7.82
CA SER A 118 -26.36 6.17 -8.42
C SER A 118 -26.36 6.12 -9.96
N LYS A 119 -27.54 5.95 -10.58
CA LYS A 119 -27.69 5.99 -12.05
C LYS A 119 -27.37 7.37 -12.65
N PHE A 120 -27.57 8.45 -11.88
CA PHE A 120 -27.34 9.84 -12.29
C PHE A 120 -25.95 10.36 -11.89
N MET A 121 -25.17 9.52 -11.24
CA MET A 121 -23.81 9.84 -10.81
C MET A 121 -22.76 8.95 -11.51
N PRO A 122 -22.73 8.90 -12.87
CA PRO A 122 -21.64 8.23 -13.56
C PRO A 122 -20.32 8.96 -13.30
N VAL A 123 -19.22 8.31 -13.64
CA VAL A 123 -17.89 8.96 -13.56
C VAL A 123 -17.91 10.31 -14.28
N GLY A 124 -17.37 11.34 -13.63
CA GLY A 124 -17.34 12.71 -14.18
C GLY A 124 -18.70 13.42 -14.22
N PHE A 125 -19.73 12.91 -13.51
CA PHE A 125 -21.06 13.53 -13.49
C PHE A 125 -21.06 15.00 -13.12
N TYR A 126 -20.18 15.41 -12.19
CA TYR A 126 -20.07 16.80 -11.73
C TYR A 126 -19.53 17.74 -12.81
N TYR A 127 -18.70 17.29 -13.73
CA TYR A 127 -18.28 18.08 -14.89
C TYR A 127 -19.42 18.28 -15.91
N ARG A 128 -20.32 17.31 -16.00
CA ARG A 128 -21.42 17.33 -16.97
C ARG A 128 -22.68 18.00 -16.44
N SER A 129 -22.93 17.95 -15.12
CA SER A 129 -24.20 18.35 -14.53
C SER A 129 -24.17 19.72 -13.84
N PHE A 130 -23.00 20.20 -13.38
CA PHE A 130 -22.91 21.37 -12.50
C PHE A 130 -22.18 22.59 -13.11
N TYR A 131 -21.90 22.56 -14.42
CA TYR A 131 -21.21 23.66 -15.10
C TYR A 131 -22.15 24.77 -15.61
N LYS A 132 -23.44 24.52 -15.65
CA LYS A 132 -24.47 25.51 -16.09
C LYS A 132 -25.39 25.88 -14.91
N PRO A 133 -25.90 27.13 -14.89
CA PRO A 133 -25.50 28.27 -15.72
C PRO A 133 -24.08 28.75 -15.40
N LYS A 134 -23.48 29.52 -16.35
CA LYS A 134 -22.11 30.04 -16.19
C LYS A 134 -21.99 30.88 -14.90
N GLY A 135 -20.96 30.62 -14.10
CA GLY A 135 -20.69 31.34 -12.85
C GLY A 135 -21.19 30.62 -11.56
N VAL A 136 -22.05 29.61 -11.66
CA VAL A 136 -22.62 28.90 -10.50
C VAL A 136 -21.66 27.80 -9.99
N TRP A 137 -20.59 27.48 -10.72
CA TRP A 137 -19.64 26.44 -10.34
C TRP A 137 -19.06 26.61 -8.93
N LYS A 138 -18.68 27.83 -8.54
CA LYS A 138 -18.12 28.08 -7.19
C LYS A 138 -19.06 27.65 -6.06
N LEU A 139 -20.37 27.83 -6.24
CA LEU A 139 -21.36 27.38 -5.26
C LEU A 139 -21.43 25.85 -5.20
N TRP A 140 -21.52 25.21 -6.38
CA TRP A 140 -21.53 23.75 -6.49
C TRP A 140 -20.23 23.12 -5.99
N GLU A 141 -19.08 23.68 -6.34
CA GLU A 141 -17.77 23.23 -5.89
C GLU A 141 -17.71 23.20 -4.36
N THR A 142 -18.12 24.26 -3.68
CA THR A 142 -18.12 24.33 -2.20
C THR A 142 -19.01 23.25 -1.61
N MET A 143 -20.20 23.04 -2.16
CA MET A 143 -21.14 22.03 -1.68
C MET A 143 -20.61 20.61 -1.95
N ILE A 144 -20.10 20.33 -3.14
CA ILE A 144 -19.53 19.04 -3.51
C ILE A 144 -18.31 18.73 -2.64
N ARG A 145 -17.41 19.72 -2.44
CA ARG A 145 -16.23 19.59 -1.59
C ARG A 145 -16.60 19.23 -0.14
N LYS A 146 -17.63 19.91 0.40
CA LYS A 146 -18.13 19.62 1.75
C LYS A 146 -18.69 18.21 1.88
N LYS A 147 -19.32 17.67 0.81
CA LYS A 147 -19.90 16.33 0.77
C LYS A 147 -18.88 15.24 0.45
N ALA A 148 -17.81 15.57 -0.25
CA ALA A 148 -16.77 14.65 -0.70
C ALA A 148 -15.51 14.65 0.19
N GLY A 149 -15.57 15.30 1.35
CA GLY A 149 -14.41 15.44 2.25
C GLY A 149 -14.02 14.12 2.92
N LEU A 150 -12.76 13.74 2.78
CA LEU A 150 -12.13 12.66 3.54
C LEU A 150 -11.48 13.24 4.80
N GLY A 151 -12.19 13.20 5.93
CA GLY A 151 -11.72 13.69 7.22
C GLY A 151 -11.58 15.21 7.30
N VAL A 152 -11.28 15.71 8.50
CA VAL A 152 -11.17 17.14 8.83
C VAL A 152 -9.79 17.41 9.41
N LEU A 153 -9.09 18.40 8.84
CA LEU A 153 -7.81 18.86 9.37
C LEU A 153 -7.99 19.70 10.63
N ASP A 154 -7.16 19.46 11.64
CA ASP A 154 -7.01 20.35 12.78
C ASP A 154 -6.09 21.52 12.40
N LEU A 155 -6.67 22.70 12.21
CA LEU A 155 -5.92 23.91 11.85
C LEU A 155 -5.07 24.47 13.01
N ASN A 156 -5.30 24.00 14.23
CA ASN A 156 -4.55 24.39 15.43
C ASN A 156 -3.48 23.35 15.80
N PHE A 157 -3.31 22.31 14.97
CA PHE A 157 -2.30 21.27 15.21
C PHE A 157 -0.92 21.90 15.32
N GLN A 158 -0.23 21.59 16.43
CA GLN A 158 1.15 22.00 16.64
C GLN A 158 2.07 20.91 16.07
N PRO A 159 2.93 21.24 15.09
CA PRO A 159 3.82 20.24 14.50
C PRO A 159 4.84 19.74 15.53
N GLU A 160 4.99 18.44 15.58
CA GLU A 160 6.01 17.80 16.38
C GLU A 160 7.37 17.85 15.70
N TYR A 161 8.43 17.55 16.45
CA TYR A 161 9.77 17.45 15.90
C TYR A 161 9.96 16.14 15.12
N TYR A 162 10.42 16.24 13.88
CA TYR A 162 10.77 15.14 12.99
C TYR A 162 12.24 15.27 12.58
N ASP A 163 12.95 14.15 12.59
CA ASP A 163 14.37 14.15 12.24
C ASP A 163 14.69 13.24 11.05
N LYS A 164 15.94 13.33 10.59
CA LYS A 164 16.47 12.53 9.49
C LYS A 164 17.82 11.97 9.89
N ALA A 165 18.03 10.68 9.64
CA ALA A 165 19.29 10.00 9.87
C ALA A 165 19.79 9.31 8.60
N TYR A 166 21.09 9.04 8.52
CA TYR A 166 21.71 8.33 7.40
C TYR A 166 22.07 6.92 7.85
N LEU A 167 21.79 5.93 7.01
CA LEU A 167 22.20 4.54 7.21
C LEU A 167 22.87 4.01 5.94
N PHE A 168 23.95 3.27 6.15
CA PHE A 168 24.71 2.61 5.08
C PHE A 168 24.83 1.14 5.40
N THR A 169 24.58 0.28 4.40
CA THR A 169 24.64 -1.16 4.56
C THR A 169 25.17 -1.83 3.28
N ASP A 170 25.62 -3.07 3.37
CA ASP A 170 25.98 -3.84 2.19
C ASP A 170 24.70 -4.29 1.46
N ILE A 171 23.74 -4.86 2.20
CA ILE A 171 22.48 -5.36 1.63
C ILE A 171 21.31 -4.79 2.44
N ALA A 172 20.39 -4.09 1.77
CA ALA A 172 19.08 -3.72 2.33
C ALA A 172 18.03 -4.74 1.91
N ILE A 173 17.28 -5.28 2.86
CA ILE A 173 16.20 -6.23 2.62
C ILE A 173 14.88 -5.62 3.05
N ILE A 174 13.90 -5.56 2.14
CA ILE A 174 12.60 -4.93 2.37
C ILE A 174 11.54 -6.00 2.50
N GLY A 175 10.99 -6.14 3.71
CA GLY A 175 10.05 -7.17 4.16
C GLY A 175 10.75 -8.28 4.92
N ALA A 176 10.26 -8.57 6.14
CA ALA A 176 10.76 -9.63 7.02
C ALA A 176 9.79 -10.82 7.10
N GLY A 177 9.14 -11.16 6.00
CA GLY A 177 8.45 -12.43 5.82
C GLY A 177 9.45 -13.60 5.67
N PRO A 178 8.99 -14.82 5.36
CA PRO A 178 9.86 -15.99 5.23
C PRO A 178 11.03 -15.78 4.27
N ALA A 179 10.78 -15.16 3.11
CA ALA A 179 11.83 -14.84 2.13
C ALA A 179 12.87 -13.87 2.69
N GLY A 180 12.42 -12.77 3.30
CA GLY A 180 13.32 -11.73 3.82
C GLY A 180 14.16 -12.22 4.99
N LEU A 181 13.58 -12.99 5.91
CA LEU A 181 14.31 -13.60 7.04
C LEU A 181 15.39 -14.58 6.55
N GLN A 182 15.03 -15.46 5.62
CA GLN A 182 15.99 -16.42 5.07
C GLN A 182 17.11 -15.73 4.28
N ALA A 183 16.76 -14.70 3.48
CA ALA A 183 17.74 -13.93 2.71
C ALA A 183 18.69 -13.16 3.65
N ALA A 184 18.18 -12.58 4.75
CA ALA A 184 18.98 -11.88 5.73
C ALA A 184 20.03 -12.79 6.38
N LEU A 185 19.61 -13.97 6.82
CA LEU A 185 20.52 -14.97 7.40
C LEU A 185 21.58 -15.43 6.39
N THR A 186 21.17 -15.70 5.14
CA THR A 186 22.10 -16.15 4.10
C THR A 186 23.18 -15.09 3.82
N ALA A 187 22.77 -13.83 3.68
CA ALA A 187 23.70 -12.73 3.42
C ALA A 187 24.61 -12.43 4.62
N ALA A 188 24.06 -12.44 5.84
CA ALA A 188 24.81 -12.17 7.06
C ALA A 188 25.82 -13.28 7.38
N ASN A 189 25.45 -14.56 7.18
CA ASN A 189 26.37 -15.69 7.29
C ASN A 189 27.54 -15.64 6.30
N ALA A 190 27.37 -14.94 5.17
CA ALA A 190 28.43 -14.66 4.21
C ALA A 190 29.27 -13.40 4.58
N GLY A 191 29.10 -12.85 5.78
CA GLY A 191 29.85 -11.70 6.30
C GLY A 191 29.35 -10.33 5.86
N MET A 192 28.18 -10.24 5.20
CA MET A 192 27.61 -8.95 4.78
C MET A 192 26.90 -8.25 5.93
N LYS A 193 27.02 -6.91 5.98
CA LYS A 193 26.16 -6.07 6.83
C LYS A 193 24.78 -5.96 6.20
N VAL A 194 23.74 -6.40 6.92
CA VAL A 194 22.36 -6.47 6.46
C VAL A 194 21.50 -5.48 7.24
N LEU A 195 20.70 -4.70 6.53
CA LEU A 195 19.61 -3.93 7.10
C LEU A 195 18.28 -4.54 6.68
N LEU A 196 17.55 -5.14 7.63
CA LEU A 196 16.22 -5.71 7.43
C LEU A 196 15.14 -4.72 7.84
N ILE A 197 14.25 -4.37 6.91
CA ILE A 197 13.20 -3.36 7.09
C ILE A 197 11.85 -4.04 7.09
N GLU A 198 11.08 -3.88 8.18
CA GLU A 198 9.76 -4.49 8.35
C GLU A 198 8.72 -3.46 8.78
N GLN A 199 7.59 -3.41 8.08
CA GLN A 199 6.49 -2.50 8.39
C GLN A 199 5.71 -2.91 9.63
N ASP A 200 5.64 -4.20 9.91
CA ASP A 200 4.87 -4.74 11.03
C ASP A 200 5.67 -4.68 12.36
N LYS A 201 4.96 -4.83 13.46
CA LYS A 201 5.51 -4.84 14.82
C LYS A 201 6.35 -6.09 15.11
N ILE A 202 6.02 -7.21 14.44
CA ILE A 202 6.69 -8.50 14.59
C ILE A 202 7.26 -8.96 13.26
N LEU A 203 8.40 -9.66 13.32
CA LEU A 203 9.00 -10.32 12.17
C LEU A 203 8.25 -11.60 11.84
N GLY A 204 8.28 -12.05 10.58
CA GLY A 204 7.70 -13.33 10.16
C GLY A 204 6.62 -13.19 9.07
N GLY A 205 5.97 -12.02 8.96
CA GLY A 205 4.96 -11.76 7.95
C GLY A 205 3.86 -12.82 7.92
N SER A 206 3.66 -13.47 6.76
CA SER A 206 2.61 -14.49 6.57
C SER A 206 2.78 -15.75 7.43
N LEU A 207 3.97 -16.03 7.97
CA LEU A 207 4.17 -17.18 8.87
C LEU A 207 3.32 -17.11 10.15
N HIS A 208 2.84 -15.94 10.53
CA HIS A 208 2.02 -15.76 11.72
C HIS A 208 0.52 -15.97 11.50
N TYR A 209 0.04 -15.85 10.27
CA TYR A 209 -1.40 -15.94 10.01
C TYR A 209 -1.77 -16.92 8.90
N ALA A 210 -0.95 -17.12 7.87
CA ALA A 210 -1.25 -18.04 6.79
C ALA A 210 -0.91 -19.50 7.20
N ARG A 211 -1.62 -20.44 6.59
CA ARG A 211 -1.36 -21.87 6.70
C ARG A 211 -0.65 -22.34 5.43
N PHE A 212 0.37 -23.17 5.55
CA PHE A 212 1.19 -23.63 4.43
C PHE A 212 1.16 -25.16 4.23
N ASP A 213 0.48 -25.87 5.07
CA ASP A 213 0.33 -27.34 5.03
C ASP A 213 -0.98 -27.78 5.68
N ALA A 214 -1.41 -29.00 5.39
CA ALA A 214 -2.65 -29.54 5.94
C ALA A 214 -2.62 -29.67 7.47
N GLU A 215 -1.46 -29.88 8.09
CA GLU A 215 -1.29 -30.03 9.53
C GLU A 215 -1.21 -28.70 10.29
N GLY A 216 -0.95 -27.57 9.59
CA GLY A 216 -0.89 -26.23 10.18
C GLY A 216 0.30 -25.95 11.10
N LYS A 217 1.35 -26.78 11.09
CA LYS A 217 2.50 -26.69 12.01
C LYS A 217 3.74 -26.05 11.42
N LYS A 218 3.89 -26.12 10.10
CA LYS A 218 5.12 -25.74 9.39
C LYS A 218 5.44 -24.25 9.54
N ALA A 219 4.44 -23.40 9.44
CA ALA A 219 4.61 -21.95 9.53
C ALA A 219 5.16 -21.51 10.89
N ALA A 220 4.56 -21.96 12.00
CA ALA A 220 4.96 -21.57 13.34
C ALA A 220 6.39 -22.04 13.68
N ALA A 221 6.74 -23.29 13.32
CA ALA A 221 8.09 -23.82 13.50
C ALA A 221 9.13 -23.03 12.68
N CYS A 222 8.81 -22.71 11.43
CA CYS A 222 9.66 -21.89 10.57
C CYS A 222 9.85 -20.48 11.13
N ALA A 223 8.77 -19.81 11.58
CA ALA A 223 8.82 -18.49 12.18
C ALA A 223 9.72 -18.46 13.41
N ALA A 224 9.48 -19.35 14.38
CA ALA A 224 10.27 -19.41 15.62
C ALA A 224 11.77 -19.57 15.34
N LYS A 225 12.12 -20.46 14.41
CA LYS A 225 13.52 -20.70 14.04
C LYS A 225 14.17 -19.49 13.39
N LEU A 226 13.57 -18.95 12.32
CA LEU A 226 14.16 -17.88 11.53
C LEU A 226 14.25 -16.57 12.31
N ILE A 227 13.21 -16.22 13.07
CA ILE A 227 13.18 -14.98 13.86
C ILE A 227 14.27 -15.01 14.92
N ALA A 228 14.38 -16.10 15.69
CA ALA A 228 15.41 -16.23 16.73
C ALA A 228 16.83 -16.10 16.15
N GLN A 229 17.09 -16.71 15.00
CA GLN A 229 18.40 -16.60 14.33
C GLN A 229 18.69 -15.18 13.83
N VAL A 230 17.71 -14.49 13.25
CA VAL A 230 17.87 -13.11 12.76
C VAL A 230 18.11 -12.13 13.92
N GLU A 231 17.35 -12.25 15.01
CA GLU A 231 17.46 -11.33 16.15
C GLU A 231 18.77 -11.51 16.94
N GLN A 232 19.41 -12.67 16.84
CA GLN A 232 20.68 -12.96 17.51
C GLN A 232 21.91 -12.69 16.62
N HIS A 233 21.73 -12.42 15.32
CA HIS A 233 22.85 -12.30 14.38
C HIS A 233 23.47 -10.90 14.39
N GLU A 234 24.75 -10.78 14.74
CA GLU A 234 25.48 -9.51 14.89
C GLU A 234 25.54 -8.64 13.62
N ASN A 235 25.54 -9.27 12.44
CA ASN A 235 25.60 -8.56 11.15
C ASN A 235 24.22 -8.13 10.63
N ILE A 236 23.13 -8.38 11.36
CA ILE A 236 21.77 -8.00 10.95
C ILE A 236 21.25 -6.90 11.87
N SER A 237 20.98 -5.73 11.26
CA SER A 237 20.24 -4.65 11.91
C SER A 237 18.78 -4.67 11.46
N VAL A 238 17.84 -4.63 12.40
CA VAL A 238 16.40 -4.73 12.11
C VAL A 238 15.70 -3.42 12.43
N LEU A 239 14.95 -2.89 11.48
CA LEU A 239 13.99 -1.80 11.68
C LEU A 239 12.57 -2.38 11.61
N LYS A 240 11.91 -2.50 12.76
CA LYS A 240 10.47 -2.87 12.88
C LYS A 240 9.61 -1.62 12.86
N GLN A 241 8.34 -1.74 12.47
CA GLN A 241 7.41 -0.60 12.29
C GLN A 241 8.02 0.47 11.39
N ALA A 242 8.71 0.03 10.33
CA ALA A 242 9.47 0.87 9.42
C ALA A 242 9.06 0.58 7.96
N ILE A 243 8.69 1.62 7.24
CA ILE A 243 8.22 1.51 5.86
C ILE A 243 9.26 2.07 4.91
N CYS A 244 9.73 1.25 3.96
CA CYS A 244 10.47 1.74 2.80
C CYS A 244 9.47 2.43 1.86
N ASN A 245 9.45 3.75 1.88
CA ASN A 245 8.36 4.53 1.28
C ASN A 245 8.66 5.00 -0.15
N ALA A 246 9.90 4.88 -0.60
CA ALA A 246 10.29 5.21 -1.98
C ALA A 246 11.59 4.52 -2.39
N TRP A 247 11.84 4.54 -3.71
CA TRP A 247 13.09 4.12 -4.33
C TRP A 247 13.61 5.21 -5.25
N PHE A 248 14.86 5.62 -5.08
CA PHE A 248 15.55 6.61 -5.90
C PHE A 248 16.89 6.09 -6.41
N THR A 249 17.54 6.85 -7.28
CA THR A 249 18.85 6.53 -7.87
C THR A 249 19.90 6.14 -6.79
N ASP A 250 20.83 5.27 -7.17
CA ASP A 250 21.89 4.72 -6.30
C ASP A 250 21.36 4.01 -5.05
N HIS A 251 20.28 3.25 -5.21
CA HIS A 251 19.62 2.52 -4.12
C HIS A 251 19.37 3.40 -2.89
N TYR A 252 18.98 4.66 -3.13
CA TYR A 252 18.54 5.51 -2.06
C TYR A 252 17.10 5.18 -1.67
N LEU A 253 16.93 4.73 -0.42
CA LEU A 253 15.66 4.30 0.14
C LEU A 253 15.28 5.21 1.32
N PRO A 254 14.26 6.08 1.21
CA PRO A 254 13.65 6.72 2.35
C PRO A 254 12.87 5.68 3.16
N VAL A 255 13.28 5.44 4.39
CA VAL A 255 12.63 4.52 5.33
C VAL A 255 12.08 5.32 6.49
N ILE A 256 10.78 5.22 6.72
CA ILE A 256 10.06 5.95 7.76
C ILE A 256 9.83 5.04 8.95
N GLN A 257 10.25 5.47 10.15
CA GLN A 257 9.98 4.79 11.40
C GLN A 257 9.57 5.83 12.46
N GLY A 258 8.32 5.81 12.87
CA GLY A 258 7.77 6.79 13.80
C GLY A 258 7.94 8.23 13.29
N LYS A 259 8.72 9.06 13.98
CA LYS A 259 9.01 10.45 13.59
C LYS A 259 10.32 10.63 12.85
N ARG A 260 11.01 9.53 12.51
CA ARG A 260 12.33 9.57 11.86
C ARG A 260 12.27 9.05 10.44
N MET A 261 12.92 9.76 9.52
CA MET A 261 13.20 9.27 8.18
C MET A 261 14.67 8.87 8.08
N TYR A 262 14.94 7.60 7.84
CA TYR A 262 16.26 7.11 7.49
C TYR A 262 16.50 7.27 5.99
N LYS A 263 17.61 7.88 5.64
CA LYS A 263 18.16 7.95 4.30
C LYS A 263 19.11 6.77 4.12
N VAL A 264 18.54 5.63 3.70
CA VAL A 264 19.31 4.39 3.55
C VAL A 264 20.01 4.36 2.21
N ARG A 265 21.28 3.96 2.19
CA ARG A 265 22.06 3.62 1.00
C ARG A 265 22.59 2.21 1.14
N ALA A 266 22.38 1.38 0.12
CA ALA A 266 22.82 -0.01 0.08
C ALA A 266 23.61 -0.30 -1.19
N LYS A 267 24.57 -1.24 -1.11
CA LYS A 267 25.29 -1.71 -2.31
C LYS A 267 24.39 -2.62 -3.15
N GLN A 268 23.59 -3.46 -2.49
CA GLN A 268 22.58 -4.33 -3.11
C GLN A 268 21.27 -4.24 -2.34
N CYS A 269 20.15 -4.49 -2.99
CA CYS A 269 18.83 -4.49 -2.38
C CYS A 269 18.07 -5.76 -2.74
N ILE A 270 17.39 -6.35 -1.74
CA ILE A 270 16.49 -7.49 -1.94
C ILE A 270 15.09 -7.05 -1.52
N VAL A 271 14.14 -7.09 -2.47
CA VAL A 271 12.73 -6.82 -2.17
C VAL A 271 12.02 -8.15 -1.93
N ALA A 272 11.57 -8.35 -0.70
CA ALA A 272 10.83 -9.51 -0.20
C ALA A 272 9.46 -9.07 0.38
N SER A 273 8.84 -8.06 -0.25
CA SER A 273 7.65 -7.35 0.22
C SER A 273 6.34 -8.13 0.07
N GLY A 274 6.38 -9.33 -0.49
CA GLY A 274 5.19 -10.16 -0.57
C GLY A 274 4.24 -9.82 -1.73
N SER A 275 2.97 -10.14 -1.54
CA SER A 275 1.91 -9.92 -2.51
C SER A 275 0.62 -9.46 -1.83
N PHE A 276 -0.22 -8.72 -2.57
CA PHE A 276 -1.57 -8.35 -2.16
C PHE A 276 -2.56 -9.43 -2.59
N ASP A 277 -3.33 -9.94 -1.64
CA ASP A 277 -4.49 -10.80 -1.91
C ASP A 277 -5.55 -10.03 -2.71
N GLN A 278 -6.19 -10.67 -3.69
CA GLN A 278 -7.09 -10.02 -4.64
C GLN A 278 -8.55 -10.41 -4.41
N PRO A 279 -9.48 -9.44 -4.40
CA PRO A 279 -10.90 -9.71 -4.22
C PRO A 279 -11.55 -10.28 -5.49
N VAL A 280 -12.65 -11.00 -5.31
CA VAL A 280 -13.59 -11.36 -6.38
C VAL A 280 -14.57 -10.21 -6.60
N VAL A 281 -14.88 -9.90 -7.86
CA VAL A 281 -15.81 -8.84 -8.23
C VAL A 281 -17.19 -9.44 -8.53
N PHE A 282 -18.14 -9.19 -7.64
CA PHE A 282 -19.53 -9.62 -7.73
C PHE A 282 -20.45 -8.60 -7.04
N ARG A 283 -21.77 -8.79 -7.14
CA ARG A 283 -22.73 -7.85 -6.55
C ARG A 283 -22.61 -7.78 -5.02
N ASN A 284 -22.51 -6.55 -4.48
CA ASN A 284 -22.39 -6.24 -3.06
C ASN A 284 -21.10 -6.80 -2.41
N ASN A 285 -20.02 -6.94 -3.15
CA ASN A 285 -18.71 -7.39 -2.64
C ASN A 285 -18.04 -6.42 -1.65
N ASP A 286 -18.72 -5.33 -1.30
CA ASP A 286 -18.27 -4.28 -0.38
C ASP A 286 -18.98 -4.29 0.98
N LEU A 287 -19.87 -5.25 1.22
CA LEU A 287 -20.66 -5.29 2.46
C LEU A 287 -19.79 -5.59 3.69
N PRO A 288 -20.13 -5.02 4.88
CA PRO A 288 -19.55 -5.48 6.14
C PRO A 288 -19.78 -6.98 6.34
N GLY A 289 -18.68 -7.71 6.63
CA GLY A 289 -18.65 -9.17 6.68
C GLY A 289 -18.07 -9.82 5.42
N VAL A 290 -17.81 -9.06 4.34
CA VAL A 290 -17.08 -9.54 3.16
C VAL A 290 -15.62 -9.12 3.27
N LEU A 291 -14.71 -10.09 3.41
CA LEU A 291 -13.28 -9.88 3.64
C LEU A 291 -12.43 -10.77 2.72
N LEU A 292 -11.14 -10.47 2.67
CA LEU A 292 -10.16 -11.41 2.13
C LEU A 292 -9.86 -12.53 3.14
N THR A 293 -9.53 -13.70 2.65
CA THR A 293 -9.21 -14.87 3.49
C THR A 293 -8.05 -14.56 4.44
N SER A 294 -7.03 -13.87 3.97
CA SER A 294 -5.92 -13.42 4.80
C SER A 294 -6.35 -12.47 5.94
N ALA A 295 -7.39 -11.66 5.73
CA ALA A 295 -7.94 -10.79 6.78
C ALA A 295 -8.62 -11.59 7.88
N VAL A 296 -9.39 -12.62 7.51
CA VAL A 296 -10.02 -13.53 8.46
C VAL A 296 -8.96 -14.27 9.28
N GLN A 297 -7.91 -14.80 8.63
CA GLN A 297 -6.79 -15.44 9.32
C GLN A 297 -6.05 -14.50 10.27
N ARG A 298 -5.83 -13.22 9.89
CA ARG A 298 -5.27 -12.20 10.78
C ARG A 298 -6.14 -11.93 11.99
N LEU A 299 -7.46 -11.77 11.81
CA LEU A 299 -8.39 -11.61 12.93
C LEU A 299 -8.28 -12.77 13.91
N VAL A 300 -8.28 -13.99 13.42
CA VAL A 300 -8.21 -15.21 14.23
C VAL A 300 -6.85 -15.33 14.90
N LYS A 301 -5.76 -15.38 14.15
CA LYS A 301 -4.43 -15.74 14.68
C LYS A 301 -3.72 -14.57 15.35
N LEU A 302 -3.78 -13.37 14.79
CA LEU A 302 -3.06 -12.22 15.36
C LEU A 302 -3.81 -11.58 16.51
N TYR A 303 -5.13 -11.46 16.40
CA TYR A 303 -5.95 -10.73 17.38
C TYR A 303 -6.85 -11.61 18.23
N GLY A 304 -6.95 -12.92 17.92
CA GLY A 304 -7.85 -13.84 18.62
C GLY A 304 -9.32 -13.46 18.52
N VAL A 305 -9.73 -12.84 17.42
CA VAL A 305 -11.10 -12.39 17.18
C VAL A 305 -11.84 -13.43 16.35
N ARG A 306 -13.01 -13.84 16.80
CA ARG A 306 -13.96 -14.61 16.01
C ARG A 306 -14.67 -13.67 15.03
N PRO A 307 -14.44 -13.77 13.70
CA PRO A 307 -15.01 -12.81 12.76
C PRO A 307 -16.53 -12.92 12.60
N GLY A 308 -17.10 -14.11 12.84
CA GLY A 308 -18.54 -14.35 12.76
C GLY A 308 -18.93 -15.73 13.27
N GLN A 309 -20.21 -16.07 13.15
CA GLN A 309 -20.76 -17.36 13.58
C GLN A 309 -20.74 -18.39 12.45
N LYS A 310 -20.99 -17.96 11.22
CA LYS A 310 -21.02 -18.80 10.02
C LYS A 310 -20.24 -18.16 8.89
N THR A 311 -19.16 -18.79 8.47
CA THR A 311 -18.32 -18.32 7.37
C THR A 311 -18.60 -19.12 6.09
N VAL A 312 -18.68 -18.42 4.95
CA VAL A 312 -18.54 -19.03 3.62
C VAL A 312 -17.17 -18.62 3.08
N ILE A 313 -16.47 -19.55 2.45
CA ILE A 313 -15.18 -19.29 1.78
C ILE A 313 -15.40 -19.37 0.28
N LEU A 314 -15.04 -18.31 -0.44
CA LEU A 314 -15.00 -18.26 -1.91
C LEU A 314 -13.54 -18.31 -2.34
N THR A 315 -13.18 -19.34 -3.10
CA THR A 315 -11.78 -19.52 -3.49
C THR A 315 -11.59 -19.77 -4.98
N GLY A 316 -10.40 -19.45 -5.46
CA GLY A 316 -9.88 -19.80 -6.78
C GLY A 316 -8.47 -20.41 -6.68
N ASN A 317 -8.02 -20.76 -5.46
CA ASN A 317 -6.72 -21.39 -5.18
C ASN A 317 -6.81 -22.27 -3.92
N ASP A 318 -5.71 -22.92 -3.57
CA ASP A 318 -5.69 -23.84 -2.42
C ASP A 318 -5.64 -23.13 -1.06
N ASP A 319 -5.31 -21.83 -1.02
CA ASP A 319 -5.29 -21.06 0.23
C ASP A 319 -6.68 -20.96 0.88
N GLY A 320 -7.77 -21.02 0.07
CA GLY A 320 -9.12 -21.09 0.61
C GLY A 320 -9.39 -22.39 1.38
N TYR A 321 -8.84 -23.51 0.93
CA TYR A 321 -8.94 -24.79 1.66
C TYR A 321 -8.13 -24.77 2.95
N LEU A 322 -6.90 -24.23 2.88
CA LEU A 322 -6.04 -24.05 4.05
C LEU A 322 -6.69 -23.15 5.11
N ALA A 323 -7.35 -22.09 4.68
CA ALA A 323 -8.08 -21.22 5.59
C ALA A 323 -9.33 -21.87 6.17
N ALA A 324 -10.03 -22.73 5.40
CA ALA A 324 -11.15 -23.51 5.93
C ALA A 324 -10.72 -24.41 7.08
N LEU A 325 -9.55 -25.04 6.96
CA LEU A 325 -8.97 -25.86 8.04
C LEU A 325 -8.61 -25.00 9.26
N ASP A 326 -8.00 -23.83 9.06
CA ASP A 326 -7.70 -22.90 10.16
C ASP A 326 -8.96 -22.48 10.93
N LEU A 327 -10.03 -22.17 10.22
CA LEU A 327 -11.29 -21.76 10.86
C LEU A 327 -11.96 -22.92 11.59
N ALA A 328 -11.99 -24.12 10.99
CA ALA A 328 -12.55 -25.31 11.61
C ALA A 328 -11.81 -25.65 12.91
N GLU A 329 -10.47 -25.64 12.90
CA GLU A 329 -9.64 -25.86 14.08
C GLU A 329 -9.83 -24.78 15.16
N ALA A 330 -10.12 -23.54 14.77
CA ALA A 330 -10.47 -22.47 15.70
C ALA A 330 -11.92 -22.56 16.25
N GLY A 331 -12.66 -23.60 15.88
CA GLY A 331 -14.06 -23.76 16.30
C GLY A 331 -15.00 -22.75 15.67
N ILE A 332 -14.68 -22.26 14.47
CA ILE A 332 -15.53 -21.35 13.68
C ILE A 332 -16.24 -22.18 12.62
N SER A 333 -17.57 -22.06 12.56
CA SER A 333 -18.37 -22.80 11.59
C SER A 333 -18.11 -22.31 10.17
N VAL A 334 -17.66 -23.21 9.29
CA VAL A 334 -17.57 -22.97 7.83
C VAL A 334 -18.79 -23.63 7.17
N ALA A 335 -19.75 -22.81 6.76
CA ALA A 335 -21.02 -23.26 6.18
C ALA A 335 -20.84 -23.84 4.77
N ALA A 336 -19.86 -23.37 4.02
CA ALA A 336 -19.50 -23.86 2.69
C ALA A 336 -18.12 -23.36 2.26
N LEU A 337 -17.46 -24.14 1.40
CA LEU A 337 -16.36 -23.72 0.55
C LEU A 337 -16.83 -23.72 -0.90
N VAL A 338 -16.72 -22.60 -1.58
CA VAL A 338 -17.13 -22.39 -2.96
C VAL A 338 -15.86 -22.20 -3.79
N ASP A 339 -15.50 -23.22 -4.58
CA ASP A 339 -14.33 -23.17 -5.45
C ASP A 339 -14.75 -22.84 -6.89
N MET A 340 -14.16 -21.78 -7.42
CA MET A 340 -14.37 -21.37 -8.80
C MET A 340 -13.74 -22.34 -9.81
N ARG A 341 -12.82 -23.21 -9.36
CA ARG A 341 -12.16 -24.26 -10.13
C ARG A 341 -12.95 -25.58 -10.08
N ALA A 342 -12.50 -26.56 -10.87
CA ALA A 342 -13.05 -27.91 -10.85
C ALA A 342 -12.61 -28.74 -9.62
N GLY A 343 -11.71 -28.23 -8.80
CA GLY A 343 -11.20 -28.84 -7.58
C GLY A 343 -9.91 -28.18 -7.10
N ALA A 344 -9.42 -28.58 -5.92
CA ALA A 344 -8.12 -28.19 -5.41
C ALA A 344 -6.99 -28.73 -6.28
N GLU A 345 -5.86 -27.99 -6.35
CA GLU A 345 -4.62 -28.49 -6.98
C GLU A 345 -4.04 -29.68 -6.20
N ASP A 346 -4.12 -29.60 -4.85
CA ASP A 346 -3.84 -30.75 -3.98
C ASP A 346 -5.15 -31.41 -3.51
N PRO A 347 -5.51 -32.58 -4.06
CA PRO A 347 -6.73 -33.31 -3.67
C PRO A 347 -6.77 -33.71 -2.19
N ALA A 348 -5.62 -33.77 -1.52
CA ALA A 348 -5.58 -34.08 -0.09
C ALA A 348 -6.17 -32.94 0.75
N LEU A 349 -6.03 -31.67 0.32
CA LEU A 349 -6.62 -30.53 0.99
C LEU A 349 -8.15 -30.54 0.87
N GLN A 350 -8.69 -30.87 -0.31
CA GLN A 350 -10.15 -31.00 -0.49
C GLN A 350 -10.69 -32.09 0.44
N LYS A 351 -10.04 -33.25 0.46
CA LYS A 351 -10.44 -34.36 1.35
C LYS A 351 -10.36 -33.98 2.83
N ALA A 352 -9.31 -33.24 3.24
CA ALA A 352 -9.18 -32.75 4.61
C ALA A 352 -10.34 -31.82 5.00
N VAL A 353 -10.75 -30.90 4.11
CA VAL A 353 -11.90 -30.01 4.32
C VAL A 353 -13.21 -30.80 4.42
N GLU A 354 -13.41 -31.79 3.56
CA GLU A 354 -14.59 -32.66 3.59
C GLU A 354 -14.70 -33.49 4.88
N LEU A 355 -13.55 -33.92 5.47
CA LEU A 355 -13.49 -34.60 6.77
C LEU A 355 -13.99 -33.71 7.92
N HIS A 356 -13.89 -32.40 7.81
CA HIS A 356 -14.50 -31.43 8.74
C HIS A 356 -15.99 -31.17 8.46
N HIS A 357 -16.62 -31.98 7.59
CA HIS A 357 -18.04 -31.86 7.20
C HIS A 357 -18.37 -30.52 6.56
N ILE A 358 -17.43 -29.87 5.89
CA ILE A 358 -17.61 -28.63 5.16
C ILE A 358 -18.07 -28.95 3.73
N PRO A 359 -19.28 -28.52 3.30
CA PRO A 359 -19.72 -28.73 1.92
C PRO A 359 -18.86 -27.97 0.93
N VAL A 360 -18.39 -28.64 -0.13
CA VAL A 360 -17.58 -28.05 -1.20
C VAL A 360 -18.41 -27.93 -2.47
N TYR A 361 -18.48 -26.72 -3.04
CA TYR A 361 -19.18 -26.42 -4.30
C TYR A 361 -18.13 -26.06 -5.36
N LEU A 362 -17.87 -27.00 -6.26
CA LEU A 362 -16.88 -26.86 -7.34
C LEU A 362 -17.49 -26.12 -8.55
N SER A 363 -16.61 -25.54 -9.40
CA SER A 363 -16.99 -24.77 -10.60
C SER A 363 -18.10 -23.75 -10.31
N SER A 364 -18.04 -23.11 -9.15
CA SER A 364 -19.09 -22.25 -8.62
C SER A 364 -18.52 -20.94 -8.06
N THR A 365 -19.32 -19.90 -8.06
CA THR A 365 -18.95 -18.61 -7.49
C THR A 365 -20.09 -18.00 -6.67
N VAL A 366 -19.74 -17.07 -5.80
CA VAL A 366 -20.72 -16.15 -5.20
C VAL A 366 -21.08 -15.10 -6.25
N TYR A 367 -22.36 -14.99 -6.56
CA TYR A 367 -22.89 -14.05 -7.54
C TYR A 367 -23.43 -12.77 -6.89
N GLU A 368 -24.00 -12.91 -5.69
CA GLU A 368 -24.51 -11.79 -4.89
C GLU A 368 -24.28 -12.06 -3.39
N ALA A 369 -23.79 -11.06 -2.67
CA ALA A 369 -23.84 -11.04 -1.22
C ALA A 369 -25.17 -10.46 -0.76
N LEU A 370 -25.90 -11.23 0.10
CA LEU A 370 -27.20 -10.86 0.63
C LEU A 370 -27.01 -10.04 1.92
N HIS A 371 -27.87 -9.07 2.14
CA HIS A 371 -27.69 -8.12 3.24
C HIS A 371 -28.97 -7.91 4.05
N SER A 372 -28.82 -7.42 5.28
CA SER A 372 -29.90 -6.90 6.12
C SER A 372 -30.63 -5.72 5.44
N LYS A 373 -31.84 -5.40 5.87
CA LYS A 373 -32.65 -4.32 5.27
C LYS A 373 -31.93 -2.96 5.27
N ASP A 374 -31.10 -2.71 6.25
CA ASP A 374 -30.31 -1.50 6.42
C ASP A 374 -28.92 -1.57 5.76
N MET A 375 -28.59 -2.69 5.11
CA MET A 375 -27.30 -2.98 4.47
C MET A 375 -26.09 -2.95 5.41
N GLN A 376 -26.30 -3.10 6.71
CA GLN A 376 -25.22 -2.96 7.70
C GLN A 376 -24.42 -4.24 7.91
N HIS A 377 -24.94 -5.39 7.52
CA HIS A 377 -24.25 -6.69 7.65
C HIS A 377 -24.68 -7.70 6.59
N LEU A 378 -23.79 -8.62 6.33
CA LEU A 378 -24.02 -9.79 5.50
C LEU A 378 -24.99 -10.73 6.19
N THR A 379 -25.94 -11.31 5.43
CA THR A 379 -26.89 -12.30 5.93
C THR A 379 -26.82 -13.63 5.18
N GLY A 380 -26.08 -13.67 4.07
CA GLY A 380 -25.91 -14.88 3.26
C GLY A 380 -25.31 -14.57 1.90
N VAL A 381 -25.17 -15.59 1.08
CA VAL A 381 -24.66 -15.50 -0.29
C VAL A 381 -25.54 -16.27 -1.27
N ASP A 382 -25.65 -15.77 -2.52
CA ASP A 382 -26.21 -16.48 -3.66
C ASP A 382 -25.08 -17.12 -4.46
N ILE A 383 -25.05 -18.46 -4.49
CA ILE A 383 -24.04 -19.24 -5.20
C ILE A 383 -24.61 -19.72 -6.53
N ARG A 384 -23.79 -19.65 -7.59
CA ARG A 384 -24.14 -20.14 -8.91
C ARG A 384 -22.98 -20.88 -9.57
N SER A 385 -23.28 -21.85 -10.41
CA SER A 385 -22.26 -22.52 -11.24
C SER A 385 -21.67 -21.55 -12.27
N ILE A 386 -20.39 -21.66 -12.54
CA ILE A 386 -19.70 -20.94 -13.63
C ILE A 386 -19.89 -21.74 -14.91
N VAL A 387 -20.48 -21.11 -15.93
CA VAL A 387 -20.77 -21.75 -17.24
C VAL A 387 -19.79 -21.29 -18.33
N ALA A 388 -19.24 -20.11 -18.20
CA ALA A 388 -18.19 -19.55 -19.05
C ALA A 388 -17.47 -18.41 -18.33
N GLU A 389 -16.43 -17.86 -18.92
CA GLU A 389 -15.69 -16.72 -18.37
C GLU A 389 -16.60 -15.53 -18.03
N GLY A 390 -16.72 -15.22 -16.76
CA GLY A 390 -17.57 -14.14 -16.24
C GLY A 390 -19.08 -14.38 -16.35
N GLN A 391 -19.50 -15.59 -16.69
CA GLN A 391 -20.90 -15.97 -16.85
C GLN A 391 -21.28 -17.06 -15.86
N VAL A 392 -22.45 -16.91 -15.26
CA VAL A 392 -23.00 -17.87 -14.30
C VAL A 392 -24.30 -18.49 -14.80
N GLY A 393 -24.58 -19.70 -14.33
CA GLY A 393 -25.83 -20.38 -14.58
C GLY A 393 -27.02 -19.67 -13.92
N THR A 394 -28.24 -20.13 -14.28
CA THR A 394 -29.51 -19.56 -13.78
C THR A 394 -29.90 -20.11 -12.41
N HIS A 395 -29.44 -21.31 -12.06
CA HIS A 395 -29.78 -21.94 -10.78
C HIS A 395 -29.09 -21.20 -9.64
N SER A 396 -29.89 -20.75 -8.66
CA SER A 396 -29.45 -19.98 -7.48
C SER A 396 -29.51 -20.89 -6.25
N LYS A 397 -28.43 -20.96 -5.48
CA LYS A 397 -28.38 -21.58 -4.18
C LYS A 397 -27.98 -20.57 -3.13
N LYS A 398 -28.87 -20.32 -2.16
CA LYS A 398 -28.58 -19.38 -1.07
C LYS A 398 -28.05 -20.15 0.14
N ILE A 399 -27.00 -19.56 0.76
CA ILE A 399 -26.43 -20.08 1.99
C ILE A 399 -26.36 -18.93 2.98
N ASP A 400 -26.90 -19.16 4.18
CA ASP A 400 -26.86 -18.18 5.27
C ASP A 400 -25.45 -18.12 5.86
N CYS A 401 -24.90 -16.91 5.95
CA CYS A 401 -23.61 -16.63 6.60
C CYS A 401 -23.55 -15.16 7.02
N ASP A 402 -22.72 -14.87 8.00
CA ASP A 402 -22.41 -13.52 8.47
C ASP A 402 -20.99 -13.08 8.08
N VAL A 403 -20.17 -14.01 7.55
CA VAL A 403 -18.85 -13.73 6.99
C VAL A 403 -18.67 -14.44 5.65
N LEU A 404 -18.13 -13.71 4.67
CA LEU A 404 -17.64 -14.24 3.41
C LEU A 404 -16.14 -13.94 3.28
N ALA A 405 -15.32 -14.99 3.26
CA ALA A 405 -13.88 -14.90 3.06
C ALA A 405 -13.51 -15.21 1.61
N MET A 406 -12.73 -14.33 0.95
CA MET A 406 -12.37 -14.48 -0.47
C MET A 406 -10.87 -14.74 -0.65
N SER A 407 -10.51 -15.71 -1.51
CA SER A 407 -9.16 -15.98 -1.97
C SER A 407 -9.16 -16.28 -3.46
N SER A 408 -8.86 -15.28 -4.30
CA SER A 408 -8.91 -15.46 -5.76
C SER A 408 -7.56 -15.36 -6.46
N GLY A 409 -6.52 -15.06 -5.71
CA GLY A 409 -5.15 -14.90 -6.19
C GLY A 409 -4.46 -13.68 -5.64
N TYR A 410 -3.30 -13.36 -6.21
CA TYR A 410 -2.35 -12.39 -5.71
C TYR A 410 -1.87 -11.43 -6.78
N MET A 411 -1.52 -10.22 -6.36
CA MET A 411 -0.77 -9.24 -7.13
C MET A 411 0.54 -8.95 -6.39
N PRO A 412 1.72 -9.05 -7.03
CA PRO A 412 2.98 -8.74 -6.35
C PRO A 412 2.96 -7.30 -5.82
N VAL A 413 3.63 -7.07 -4.68
CA VAL A 413 3.86 -5.71 -4.16
C VAL A 413 4.95 -5.05 -5.00
N TYR A 414 4.58 -4.55 -6.16
CA TYR A 414 5.47 -4.12 -7.25
C TYR A 414 5.86 -2.63 -7.20
N GLN A 415 5.27 -1.84 -6.32
CA GLN A 415 5.34 -0.39 -6.37
C GLN A 415 6.77 0.15 -6.28
N LEU A 416 7.57 -0.34 -5.32
CA LEU A 416 8.97 0.03 -5.18
C LEU A 416 9.81 -0.41 -6.39
N LEU A 417 9.49 -1.56 -6.95
CA LEU A 417 10.15 -2.11 -8.14
C LEU A 417 9.90 -1.26 -9.38
N CYS A 418 8.66 -0.77 -9.56
CA CYS A 418 8.33 0.21 -10.59
C CYS A 418 9.09 1.52 -10.43
N GLN A 419 9.21 2.02 -9.20
CA GLN A 419 9.98 3.23 -8.90
C GLN A 419 11.46 3.05 -9.22
N ALA A 420 11.98 1.84 -9.02
CA ALA A 420 13.36 1.46 -9.39
C ALA A 420 13.57 1.30 -10.91
N GLY A 421 12.49 1.24 -11.70
CA GLY A 421 12.56 1.08 -13.16
C GLY A 421 12.28 -0.34 -13.67
N ALA A 422 11.94 -1.29 -12.81
CA ALA A 422 11.50 -2.62 -13.22
C ALA A 422 10.16 -2.58 -13.98
N LYS A 423 9.92 -3.58 -14.80
CA LYS A 423 8.72 -3.71 -15.64
C LYS A 423 7.84 -4.85 -15.15
N LEU A 424 6.54 -4.74 -15.42
CA LEU A 424 5.57 -5.81 -15.18
C LEU A 424 5.13 -6.41 -16.51
N ASN A 425 5.16 -7.73 -16.57
CA ASN A 425 4.64 -8.52 -17.68
C ASN A 425 3.55 -9.46 -17.15
N TYR A 426 2.45 -9.59 -17.89
CA TYR A 426 1.39 -10.51 -17.52
C TYR A 426 1.73 -11.92 -18.01
N ASN A 427 1.61 -12.90 -17.13
CA ASN A 427 1.76 -14.31 -17.44
C ASN A 427 0.36 -14.95 -17.54
N ASP A 428 -0.09 -15.25 -18.75
CA ASP A 428 -1.43 -15.80 -18.99
C ASP A 428 -1.63 -17.17 -18.34
N LYS A 429 -0.58 -18.01 -18.28
CA LYS A 429 -0.65 -19.34 -17.64
C LYS A 429 -0.87 -19.25 -16.13
N LYS A 430 -0.30 -18.26 -15.47
CA LYS A 430 -0.44 -18.01 -14.05
C LYS A 430 -1.53 -16.97 -13.73
N ALA A 431 -2.13 -16.36 -14.74
CA ALA A 431 -3.09 -15.25 -14.63
C ALA A 431 -2.60 -14.13 -13.69
N GLN A 432 -1.31 -13.84 -13.69
CA GLN A 432 -0.63 -12.96 -12.74
C GLN A 432 0.39 -12.07 -13.44
N PHE A 433 0.55 -10.85 -12.92
CA PHE A 433 1.70 -10.01 -13.28
C PHE A 433 2.97 -10.54 -12.63
N SER A 434 4.04 -10.57 -13.39
CA SER A 434 5.40 -10.92 -12.96
C SER A 434 6.33 -9.73 -13.16
N ILE A 435 7.38 -9.67 -12.37
CA ILE A 435 8.39 -8.61 -12.44
C ILE A 435 9.47 -9.04 -13.46
N SER A 436 9.89 -8.09 -14.28
CA SER A 436 10.97 -8.28 -15.27
C SER A 436 11.83 -7.02 -15.38
N GLY A 437 13.00 -7.15 -16.01
CA GLY A 437 13.88 -6.02 -16.26
C GLY A 437 14.35 -5.35 -14.97
N LEU A 438 14.78 -6.14 -13.99
CA LEU A 438 15.33 -5.61 -12.73
C LEU A 438 16.59 -4.79 -13.01
N PRO A 439 16.71 -3.57 -12.48
CA PRO A 439 17.95 -2.80 -12.50
C PRO A 439 19.09 -3.53 -11.80
N GLN A 440 20.33 -3.19 -12.17
CA GLN A 440 21.51 -3.72 -11.50
C GLN A 440 21.47 -3.43 -9.98
N GLY A 441 21.83 -4.43 -9.18
CA GLY A 441 21.84 -4.31 -7.72
C GLY A 441 20.46 -4.46 -7.05
N LEU A 442 19.42 -4.74 -7.83
CA LEU A 442 18.09 -5.02 -7.32
C LEU A 442 17.71 -6.48 -7.54
N HIS A 443 17.29 -7.14 -6.47
CA HIS A 443 16.87 -8.53 -6.46
C HIS A 443 15.47 -8.66 -5.86
N ILE A 444 14.76 -9.74 -6.20
CA ILE A 444 13.42 -10.04 -5.67
C ILE A 444 13.35 -11.48 -5.16
N SER A 445 12.59 -11.72 -4.09
CA SER A 445 12.41 -13.07 -3.55
C SER A 445 11.04 -13.26 -2.89
N GLY A 446 10.53 -14.50 -2.94
CA GLY A 446 9.25 -14.90 -2.38
C GLY A 446 8.06 -14.52 -3.26
N SER A 447 6.91 -14.22 -2.66
CA SER A 447 5.67 -14.04 -3.43
C SER A 447 5.66 -12.79 -4.32
N VAL A 448 6.50 -11.79 -4.06
CA VAL A 448 6.73 -10.68 -5.01
C VAL A 448 7.41 -11.17 -6.31
N ALA A 449 8.18 -12.25 -6.24
CA ALA A 449 8.77 -12.94 -7.39
C ALA A 449 7.83 -14.02 -7.99
N GLY A 450 6.63 -14.20 -7.42
CA GLY A 450 5.66 -15.22 -7.86
C GLY A 450 5.97 -16.62 -7.32
N VAL A 451 6.68 -16.73 -6.18
CA VAL A 451 6.98 -17.98 -5.47
C VAL A 451 6.16 -17.99 -4.17
N HIS A 452 5.27 -18.97 -4.00
CA HIS A 452 4.27 -18.98 -2.93
C HIS A 452 4.40 -20.15 -1.95
N GLN A 453 4.85 -21.32 -2.39
CA GLN A 453 5.05 -22.48 -1.52
C GLN A 453 6.24 -22.25 -0.58
N LEU A 454 6.06 -22.47 0.73
CA LEU A 454 7.03 -22.08 1.75
C LEU A 454 8.45 -22.63 1.51
N ASP A 455 8.58 -23.90 1.14
CA ASP A 455 9.90 -24.50 0.87
C ASP A 455 10.60 -23.84 -0.32
N ASN A 456 9.83 -23.55 -1.37
CA ASN A 456 10.30 -22.86 -2.55
C ASN A 456 10.69 -21.40 -2.23
N VAL A 457 9.91 -20.72 -1.37
CA VAL A 457 10.21 -19.36 -0.89
C VAL A 457 11.55 -19.32 -0.16
N LEU A 458 11.80 -20.29 0.73
CA LEU A 458 13.05 -20.38 1.48
C LEU A 458 14.24 -20.66 0.56
N HIS A 459 14.08 -21.59 -0.38
CA HIS A 459 15.12 -21.92 -1.36
C HIS A 459 15.43 -20.72 -2.28
N ASP A 460 14.38 -20.06 -2.80
CA ASP A 460 14.48 -18.86 -3.61
C ASP A 460 15.22 -17.73 -2.90
N ALA A 461 14.98 -17.56 -1.60
CA ALA A 461 15.63 -16.54 -0.79
C ALA A 461 17.14 -16.82 -0.60
N VAL A 462 17.52 -18.08 -0.38
CA VAL A 462 18.93 -18.46 -0.30
C VAL A 462 19.66 -18.14 -1.60
N GLN A 463 19.10 -18.50 -2.74
CA GLN A 463 19.70 -18.24 -4.03
C GLN A 463 19.80 -16.74 -4.31
N THR A 464 18.73 -15.99 -4.09
CA THR A 464 18.67 -14.53 -4.28
C THR A 464 19.71 -13.80 -3.43
N ALA A 465 19.85 -14.17 -2.16
CA ALA A 465 20.84 -13.57 -1.27
C ALA A 465 22.27 -13.93 -1.69
N THR A 466 22.50 -15.16 -2.13
CA THR A 466 23.81 -15.61 -2.64
C THR A 466 24.20 -14.79 -3.88
N ASP A 467 23.27 -14.54 -4.81
CA ASP A 467 23.52 -13.71 -5.98
C ASP A 467 23.87 -12.26 -5.60
N ALA A 468 23.16 -11.68 -4.61
CA ALA A 468 23.45 -10.34 -4.11
C ALA A 468 24.85 -10.26 -3.45
N VAL A 469 25.23 -11.28 -2.67
CA VAL A 469 26.57 -11.39 -2.06
C VAL A 469 27.66 -11.50 -3.14
N ASN A 470 27.48 -12.38 -4.11
CA ASN A 470 28.44 -12.56 -5.21
C ASN A 470 28.63 -11.26 -6.01
N ALA A 471 27.55 -10.50 -6.24
CA ALA A 471 27.65 -9.20 -6.90
C ALA A 471 28.49 -8.18 -6.12
N ILE A 472 28.50 -8.23 -4.78
CA ILE A 472 29.35 -7.38 -3.93
C ILE A 472 30.81 -7.85 -3.98
N LEU A 473 31.03 -9.17 -3.95
CA LEU A 473 32.39 -9.77 -3.91
C LEU A 473 33.07 -9.78 -5.28
N GLY A 474 32.37 -9.43 -6.35
CA GLY A 474 32.88 -9.50 -7.72
C GLY A 474 33.01 -10.91 -8.26
N ASN A 475 32.34 -11.89 -7.63
CA ASN A 475 32.30 -13.27 -8.08
C ASN A 475 31.38 -13.41 -9.29
N ALA A 476 31.62 -14.45 -10.12
CA ALA A 476 30.67 -14.80 -11.17
C ALA A 476 29.30 -15.12 -10.56
N ALA A 477 28.23 -14.64 -11.24
CA ALA A 477 26.87 -15.01 -10.85
C ALA A 477 26.75 -16.54 -10.77
N THR A 478 26.08 -17.03 -9.74
CA THR A 478 25.70 -18.45 -9.67
C THR A 478 24.91 -18.81 -10.93
N ALA A 479 24.98 -20.06 -11.35
CA ALA A 479 24.26 -20.53 -12.56
C ALA A 479 22.82 -20.00 -12.56
N ALA A 480 22.32 -19.61 -13.73
CA ALA A 480 21.02 -18.98 -13.89
C ALA A 480 19.96 -19.66 -13.01
N LYS A 481 19.30 -18.83 -12.18
CA LYS A 481 18.26 -19.27 -11.24
C LYS A 481 17.25 -20.15 -11.98
N LYS A 482 17.14 -21.41 -11.59
CA LYS A 482 16.13 -22.29 -12.17
C LYS A 482 14.74 -21.75 -11.84
N PRO A 483 13.86 -21.53 -12.81
CA PRO A 483 12.52 -21.08 -12.51
C PRO A 483 11.80 -22.11 -11.62
N VAL A 484 11.27 -21.65 -10.51
CA VAL A 484 10.43 -22.47 -9.63
C VAL A 484 9.12 -22.73 -10.36
N VAL A 485 8.79 -24.02 -10.54
CA VAL A 485 7.51 -24.42 -11.15
C VAL A 485 6.51 -24.64 -10.03
N GLU A 486 5.54 -23.75 -9.94
CA GLU A 486 4.38 -23.86 -9.03
C GLU A 486 3.09 -23.77 -9.83
N ALA A 487 2.02 -24.36 -9.29
CA ALA A 487 0.66 -24.20 -9.81
C ALA A 487 0.25 -22.72 -9.83
N ALA A 488 -0.72 -22.39 -10.67
CA ALA A 488 -1.26 -21.04 -10.72
C ALA A 488 -2.05 -20.74 -9.44
N VAL A 489 -1.67 -19.67 -8.74
CA VAL A 489 -2.37 -19.22 -7.53
C VAL A 489 -3.52 -18.25 -7.81
N ASN A 490 -3.65 -17.78 -9.07
CA ASN A 490 -4.68 -16.83 -9.48
C ASN A 490 -5.76 -17.52 -10.31
N PHE A 491 -7.02 -17.29 -9.95
CA PHE A 491 -8.13 -17.64 -10.84
C PHE A 491 -8.16 -16.66 -12.04
N PRO A 492 -8.29 -17.15 -13.27
CA PRO A 492 -8.11 -16.32 -14.47
C PRO A 492 -9.09 -15.14 -14.56
N TRP A 493 -10.35 -15.34 -14.23
CA TRP A 493 -11.40 -14.33 -14.38
C TRP A 493 -12.36 -14.26 -13.18
N PRO A 494 -11.98 -13.69 -12.03
CA PRO A 494 -12.83 -13.56 -10.85
C PRO A 494 -13.74 -12.33 -10.92
N ILE A 495 -14.41 -12.09 -12.06
CA ILE A 495 -15.23 -10.89 -12.32
C ILE A 495 -16.59 -11.33 -12.89
N PHE A 496 -17.66 -11.08 -12.12
CA PHE A 496 -19.01 -11.49 -12.44
C PHE A 496 -19.96 -10.28 -12.43
N ALA A 497 -20.33 -9.80 -13.62
CA ALA A 497 -21.24 -8.69 -13.78
C ALA A 497 -22.67 -9.07 -13.39
N HIS A 498 -23.38 -8.16 -12.72
CA HIS A 498 -24.75 -8.38 -12.29
C HIS A 498 -25.70 -7.35 -12.91
N PRO A 499 -26.91 -7.74 -13.38
CA PRO A 499 -27.85 -6.82 -14.04
C PRO A 499 -28.26 -5.61 -13.18
N LYS A 500 -28.27 -5.78 -11.85
CA LYS A 500 -28.60 -4.72 -10.91
C LYS A 500 -27.42 -3.83 -10.52
N GLY A 501 -26.21 -4.13 -11.00
CA GLY A 501 -24.98 -3.40 -10.64
C GLY A 501 -24.54 -3.64 -9.19
N LYS A 502 -23.67 -2.78 -8.68
CA LYS A 502 -23.06 -2.83 -7.34
C LYS A 502 -22.01 -3.93 -7.19
N GLU A 503 -21.30 -4.22 -8.26
CA GLU A 503 -20.09 -5.01 -8.32
C GLU A 503 -18.89 -4.05 -8.38
N PHE A 504 -18.22 -3.87 -7.24
CA PHE A 504 -17.17 -2.88 -7.09
C PHE A 504 -15.81 -3.42 -7.53
N VAL A 505 -15.21 -2.71 -8.48
CA VAL A 505 -13.84 -2.91 -8.98
C VAL A 505 -12.86 -2.09 -8.14
N ASP A 506 -13.32 -0.91 -7.71
CA ASP A 506 -12.54 0.00 -6.87
C ASP A 506 -13.41 0.45 -5.69
N TYR A 507 -12.95 0.15 -4.48
CA TYR A 507 -13.70 0.45 -3.25
C TYR A 507 -13.50 1.89 -2.80
N ASP A 508 -12.36 2.52 -3.16
CA ASP A 508 -12.02 3.88 -2.76
C ASP A 508 -12.96 4.90 -3.41
N GLU A 509 -13.18 4.71 -4.72
CA GLU A 509 -13.94 5.64 -5.56
C GLU A 509 -15.35 5.12 -5.90
N ASP A 510 -15.79 4.02 -5.26
CA ASP A 510 -17.08 3.37 -5.54
C ASP A 510 -17.30 3.03 -7.03
N LEU A 511 -16.24 2.59 -7.73
CA LEU A 511 -16.33 2.27 -9.15
C LEU A 511 -16.76 0.84 -9.40
N GLN A 512 -17.70 0.68 -10.33
CA GLN A 512 -18.28 -0.59 -10.72
C GLN A 512 -17.75 -1.01 -12.10
N ILE A 513 -17.99 -2.25 -12.49
CA ILE A 513 -17.67 -2.79 -13.83
C ILE A 513 -18.15 -1.83 -14.93
N ARG A 514 -19.39 -1.32 -14.81
CA ARG A 514 -19.98 -0.39 -15.79
C ARG A 514 -19.19 0.92 -15.97
N ASP A 515 -18.50 1.40 -14.92
CA ASP A 515 -17.73 2.65 -14.98
C ASP A 515 -16.47 2.45 -15.84
N ILE A 516 -15.81 1.30 -15.74
CA ILE A 516 -14.68 0.94 -16.59
C ILE A 516 -15.14 0.71 -18.04
N ILE A 517 -16.26 0.00 -18.26
CA ILE A 517 -16.84 -0.19 -19.60
C ILE A 517 -17.20 1.16 -20.24
N ASN A 518 -17.76 2.10 -19.49
CA ASN A 518 -18.09 3.43 -20.01
C ASN A 518 -16.85 4.22 -20.41
N ALA A 519 -15.74 4.09 -19.67
CA ALA A 519 -14.47 4.69 -20.05
C ALA A 519 -13.99 4.14 -21.40
N THR A 520 -14.00 2.82 -21.58
CA THR A 520 -13.57 2.21 -22.86
C THR A 520 -14.49 2.59 -24.02
N LYS A 521 -15.81 2.62 -23.82
CA LYS A 521 -16.79 3.10 -24.82
C LYS A 521 -16.62 4.58 -25.17
N SER A 522 -16.07 5.40 -24.28
CA SER A 522 -15.72 6.80 -24.54
C SER A 522 -14.39 6.95 -25.30
N GLY A 523 -13.76 5.85 -25.71
CA GLY A 523 -12.55 5.83 -26.53
C GLY A 523 -11.24 5.68 -25.76
N TYR A 524 -11.28 5.59 -24.43
CA TYR A 524 -10.06 5.40 -23.62
C TYR A 524 -9.63 3.94 -23.65
N ARG A 525 -8.54 3.63 -24.33
CA ARG A 525 -8.00 2.27 -24.52
C ARG A 525 -6.75 2.00 -23.67
N ASP A 526 -6.06 3.04 -23.25
CA ASP A 526 -4.88 2.99 -22.41
C ASP A 526 -5.27 3.05 -20.93
N VAL A 527 -4.67 2.19 -20.10
CA VAL A 527 -5.01 2.08 -18.68
C VAL A 527 -4.73 3.36 -17.89
N GLN A 528 -3.72 4.16 -18.29
CA GLN A 528 -3.43 5.45 -17.66
C GLN A 528 -4.52 6.48 -17.99
N LEU A 529 -5.06 6.43 -19.21
CA LEU A 529 -6.17 7.32 -19.61
C LEU A 529 -7.48 6.89 -18.96
N VAL A 530 -7.74 5.58 -18.87
CA VAL A 530 -8.89 5.04 -18.10
C VAL A 530 -8.80 5.48 -16.64
N LYS A 531 -7.63 5.38 -16.01
CA LYS A 531 -7.40 5.88 -14.65
C LYS A 531 -7.73 7.37 -14.52
N ARG A 532 -7.22 8.21 -15.41
CA ARG A 532 -7.46 9.68 -15.36
C ARG A 532 -8.92 10.05 -15.60
N PHE A 533 -9.62 9.29 -16.43
CA PHE A 533 -11.04 9.53 -16.70
C PHE A 533 -11.94 9.03 -15.56
N SER A 534 -11.67 7.82 -15.03
CA SER A 534 -12.55 7.13 -14.08
C SER A 534 -12.16 7.32 -12.62
N THR A 535 -10.96 7.80 -12.34
CA THR A 535 -10.30 7.85 -11.02
C THR A 535 -9.92 6.48 -10.44
N VAL A 536 -10.09 5.38 -11.19
CA VAL A 536 -9.73 4.02 -10.73
C VAL A 536 -8.27 3.94 -10.29
N GLY A 537 -8.01 3.43 -9.10
CA GLY A 537 -6.67 3.33 -8.52
C GLY A 537 -6.05 4.68 -8.12
N MET A 538 -6.85 5.75 -8.01
CA MET A 538 -6.38 7.07 -7.55
C MET A 538 -6.66 7.34 -6.07
N GLY A 539 -7.54 6.58 -5.46
CA GLY A 539 -7.87 6.71 -4.05
C GLY A 539 -6.75 6.22 -3.11
N PRO A 540 -6.96 6.25 -1.80
CA PRO A 540 -5.92 5.97 -0.79
C PRO A 540 -5.24 4.61 -0.91
N SER A 541 -5.92 3.58 -1.41
CA SER A 541 -5.32 2.25 -1.64
C SER A 541 -4.39 2.18 -2.86
N GLN A 542 -4.36 3.23 -3.70
CA GLN A 542 -3.47 3.36 -4.86
C GLN A 542 -3.52 2.14 -5.80
N GLY A 543 -4.70 1.55 -5.97
CA GLY A 543 -4.93 0.48 -6.93
C GLY A 543 -4.49 -0.92 -6.49
N ARG A 544 -4.13 -1.14 -5.22
CA ARG A 544 -3.66 -2.46 -4.73
C ARG A 544 -4.63 -3.59 -5.06
N HIS A 545 -5.94 -3.32 -4.99
CA HIS A 545 -7.00 -4.30 -5.25
C HIS A 545 -7.75 -4.05 -6.56
N SER A 546 -7.64 -2.86 -7.15
CA SER A 546 -8.36 -2.50 -8.38
C SER A 546 -7.52 -2.60 -9.65
N ALA A 547 -6.18 -2.68 -9.57
CA ALA A 547 -5.30 -2.66 -10.74
C ALA A 547 -5.51 -3.88 -11.65
N LEU A 548 -5.49 -5.09 -11.09
CA LEU A 548 -5.63 -6.33 -11.87
C LEU A 548 -7.03 -6.48 -12.49
N PRO A 549 -8.15 -6.33 -11.74
CA PRO A 549 -9.47 -6.40 -12.36
C PRO A 549 -9.70 -5.29 -13.38
N THR A 550 -9.15 -4.08 -13.18
CA THR A 550 -9.21 -3.01 -14.19
C THR A 550 -8.48 -3.38 -15.47
N ALA A 551 -7.24 -3.91 -15.37
CA ALA A 551 -6.47 -4.34 -16.52
C ALA A 551 -7.22 -5.40 -17.34
N ARG A 552 -7.82 -6.40 -16.67
CA ARG A 552 -8.65 -7.44 -17.31
C ARG A 552 -9.88 -6.84 -18.01
N LEU A 553 -10.62 -5.95 -17.36
CA LEU A 553 -11.80 -5.30 -17.95
C LEU A 553 -11.42 -4.42 -19.15
N VAL A 554 -10.38 -3.59 -19.04
CA VAL A 554 -9.94 -2.75 -20.15
C VAL A 554 -9.48 -3.62 -21.32
N ALA A 555 -8.69 -4.66 -21.08
CA ALA A 555 -8.25 -5.62 -22.10
C ALA A 555 -9.46 -6.20 -22.85
N LYS A 556 -10.43 -6.77 -22.11
CA LYS A 556 -11.63 -7.40 -22.67
C LYS A 556 -12.46 -6.44 -23.53
N TYR A 557 -12.69 -5.22 -23.06
CA TYR A 557 -13.57 -4.25 -23.75
C TYR A 557 -12.85 -3.37 -24.78
N THR A 558 -11.56 -3.60 -25.00
CA THR A 558 -10.78 -2.92 -26.05
C THR A 558 -10.13 -3.89 -27.04
N ASP A 559 -10.50 -5.19 -26.97
CA ASP A 559 -9.97 -6.29 -27.80
C ASP A 559 -8.43 -6.34 -27.76
N ARG A 560 -7.86 -6.24 -26.55
CA ARG A 560 -6.43 -6.33 -26.27
C ARG A 560 -6.16 -7.46 -25.28
N THR A 561 -4.92 -7.90 -25.21
CA THR A 561 -4.49 -8.79 -24.13
C THR A 561 -4.27 -8.01 -22.83
N VAL A 562 -4.30 -8.72 -21.68
CA VAL A 562 -3.95 -8.13 -20.39
C VAL A 562 -2.50 -7.66 -20.37
N SER A 563 -1.60 -8.38 -21.06
CA SER A 563 -0.19 -8.00 -21.21
C SER A 563 -0.02 -6.66 -21.94
N GLU A 564 -0.74 -6.45 -23.04
CA GLU A 564 -0.72 -5.17 -23.80
C GLU A 564 -1.35 -4.01 -23.02
N THR A 565 -2.34 -4.32 -22.19
CA THR A 565 -3.03 -3.30 -21.36
C THR A 565 -2.15 -2.86 -20.19
N GLY A 566 -1.50 -3.81 -19.53
CA GLY A 566 -0.65 -3.57 -18.37
C GLY A 566 -1.40 -2.99 -17.16
N VAL A 567 -0.64 -2.47 -16.22
CA VAL A 567 -1.14 -1.73 -15.05
C VAL A 567 -0.52 -0.34 -14.99
N THR A 568 -1.09 0.54 -14.18
CA THR A 568 -0.56 1.90 -14.02
C THR A 568 0.78 1.90 -13.27
N THR A 569 1.69 2.78 -13.68
CA THR A 569 2.99 2.96 -13.03
C THR A 569 2.81 3.54 -11.63
N ALA A 570 3.45 2.91 -10.64
CA ALA A 570 3.49 3.41 -9.28
C ALA A 570 4.56 4.50 -9.11
N ARG A 571 4.25 5.51 -8.29
CA ARG A 571 5.14 6.63 -7.95
C ARG A 571 5.31 6.72 -6.44
N PRO A 572 6.40 7.33 -5.94
CA PRO A 572 6.52 7.68 -4.52
C PRO A 572 5.38 8.61 -4.06
N PRO A 573 4.94 8.51 -2.80
CA PRO A 573 5.34 7.52 -1.79
C PRO A 573 4.60 6.17 -1.97
N PHE A 574 5.11 5.09 -1.35
CA PHE A 574 4.45 3.78 -1.32
C PHE A 574 3.15 3.81 -0.51
N THR A 575 3.18 4.48 0.64
CA THR A 575 2.02 4.77 1.48
C THR A 575 1.92 6.26 1.74
N ALA A 576 0.74 6.74 2.14
CA ALA A 576 0.58 8.12 2.59
C ALA A 576 1.57 8.45 3.71
N GLU A 577 2.18 9.64 3.64
CA GLU A 577 3.25 10.05 4.55
C GLU A 577 3.03 11.48 5.04
N LYS A 578 3.46 11.77 6.26
CA LYS A 578 3.39 13.13 6.80
C LYS A 578 4.41 14.04 6.11
N LEU A 579 3.97 15.24 5.73
CA LEU A 579 4.85 16.25 5.13
C LEU A 579 6.07 16.55 6.00
N ALA A 580 5.96 16.43 7.32
CA ALA A 580 7.03 16.66 8.28
C ALA A 580 8.24 15.73 8.05
N HIS A 581 8.06 14.47 7.60
CA HIS A 581 9.17 13.58 7.28
C HIS A 581 10.01 14.08 6.09
N ILE A 582 9.35 14.68 5.09
CA ILE A 582 10.03 15.14 3.87
C ILE A 582 10.33 16.64 3.90
N ALA A 583 9.73 17.37 4.83
CA ALA A 583 9.99 18.81 4.98
C ALA A 583 11.48 19.12 5.12
N GLY A 584 11.86 20.22 4.54
CA GLY A 584 13.23 20.76 4.62
C GLY A 584 13.51 21.40 5.98
N ARG A 585 14.43 22.35 5.95
CA ARG A 585 14.74 23.17 7.12
C ARG A 585 13.60 24.15 7.40
N SER A 586 13.40 24.49 8.67
CA SER A 586 12.43 25.50 9.09
C SER A 586 12.88 26.94 8.85
N PHE A 587 14.07 27.13 8.33
CA PHE A 587 14.67 28.41 7.99
C PHE A 587 15.48 28.30 6.71
N ASP A 588 15.59 29.40 5.98
CA ASP A 588 16.47 29.50 4.82
C ASP A 588 17.90 29.83 5.31
N PRO A 589 18.85 28.88 5.14
CA PRO A 589 20.23 29.18 5.54
C PRO A 589 20.80 30.25 4.61
N PHE A 590 21.48 31.20 5.19
CA PHE A 590 22.26 32.17 4.43
C PHE A 590 23.73 32.20 4.91
N ARG A 591 24.61 32.57 4.01
CA ARG A 591 26.03 32.76 4.26
C ARG A 591 26.38 34.21 4.03
N GLN A 592 27.31 34.71 4.82
CA GLN A 592 27.85 36.06 4.71
C GLN A 592 29.36 35.96 4.43
N THR A 593 29.87 36.86 3.61
CA THR A 593 31.31 37.00 3.41
C THR A 593 31.93 37.73 4.59
N ALA A 594 33.26 37.70 4.74
CA ALA A 594 33.96 38.50 5.72
C ALA A 594 33.76 40.03 5.51
N MET A 595 33.38 40.42 4.31
CA MET A 595 33.09 41.81 3.93
C MET A 595 31.64 42.24 4.15
N HIS A 596 30.75 41.33 4.58
CA HIS A 596 29.31 41.61 4.66
C HIS A 596 28.99 42.90 5.43
N GLN A 597 29.55 43.04 6.63
CA GLN A 597 29.30 44.21 7.47
C GLN A 597 29.78 45.53 6.80
N ARG A 598 30.92 45.48 6.11
CA ARG A 598 31.45 46.63 5.38
C ARG A 598 30.60 47.03 4.17
N HIS A 599 29.98 46.05 3.52
CA HIS A 599 28.97 46.33 2.46
C HIS A 599 27.77 47.07 3.03
N ILE A 600 27.25 46.61 4.18
CA ILE A 600 26.11 47.27 4.86
C ILE A 600 26.50 48.72 5.24
N GLU A 601 27.65 48.92 5.87
CA GLU A 601 28.15 50.24 6.25
C GLU A 601 28.34 51.17 5.06
N ALA A 602 28.70 50.64 3.90
CA ALA A 602 28.80 51.38 2.65
C ALA A 602 27.43 51.62 1.95
N GLY A 603 26.33 51.23 2.58
CA GLY A 603 24.97 51.45 2.04
C GLY A 603 24.53 50.43 1.01
N ALA A 604 25.09 49.21 1.02
CA ALA A 604 24.69 48.17 0.09
C ALA A 604 23.28 47.67 0.38
N GLN A 605 22.51 47.50 -0.68
CA GLN A 605 21.27 46.68 -0.66
C GLN A 605 21.66 45.26 -0.98
N MET A 606 21.40 44.34 -0.02
CA MET A 606 21.80 42.93 -0.13
C MET A 606 20.77 42.12 -0.90
N MET A 607 21.23 41.14 -1.66
CA MET A 607 20.37 40.17 -2.34
C MET A 607 20.89 38.74 -2.12
N PRO A 608 19.99 37.70 -2.10
CA PRO A 608 20.42 36.33 -2.08
C PRO A 608 20.96 35.89 -3.44
N ALA A 609 22.14 35.26 -3.44
CA ALA A 609 22.74 34.57 -4.58
C ALA A 609 23.02 33.12 -4.15
N GLY A 610 22.06 32.23 -4.37
CA GLY A 610 22.01 30.95 -3.69
C GLY A 610 21.88 31.16 -2.18
N ASN A 611 22.80 30.55 -1.41
CA ASN A 611 22.85 30.73 0.04
C ASN A 611 23.66 31.96 0.49
N TRP A 612 24.32 32.67 -0.41
CA TRP A 612 25.13 33.81 -0.07
C TRP A 612 24.34 35.11 -0.14
N GLN A 613 24.58 36.00 0.84
CA GLN A 613 24.16 37.41 0.77
C GLN A 613 25.23 38.20 0.03
N ARG A 614 24.85 38.80 -1.09
CA ARG A 614 25.74 39.64 -1.91
C ARG A 614 25.19 41.05 -2.05
N PRO A 615 26.02 42.09 -2.17
CA PRO A 615 25.55 43.42 -2.52
C PRO A 615 24.96 43.41 -3.94
N ALA A 616 23.73 43.91 -4.07
CA ALA A 616 23.07 44.10 -5.35
C ALA A 616 23.45 45.45 -5.98
N TYR A 617 23.46 46.48 -5.17
CA TYR A 617 23.87 47.84 -5.49
C TYR A 617 24.08 48.65 -4.19
N TYR A 618 24.65 49.83 -4.29
CA TYR A 618 24.86 50.74 -3.15
C TYR A 618 24.00 51.99 -3.30
N GLY A 619 23.23 52.32 -2.25
CA GLY A 619 22.31 53.45 -2.21
C GLY A 619 20.90 53.09 -1.72
N ASP A 620 20.00 54.06 -1.75
CA ASP A 620 18.64 53.86 -1.30
C ASP A 620 17.79 53.04 -2.29
N VAL A 621 16.66 52.48 -1.78
CA VAL A 621 15.79 51.61 -2.57
C VAL A 621 15.06 52.39 -3.67
N SER A 622 14.74 53.67 -3.42
CA SER A 622 13.95 54.50 -4.35
C SER A 622 14.74 54.83 -5.61
N GLY A 623 16.08 54.97 -5.47
CA GLY A 623 16.98 55.27 -6.56
C GLY A 623 17.64 54.10 -7.25
N ARG A 624 17.15 52.86 -7.05
CA ARG A 624 17.82 51.61 -7.47
C ARG A 624 18.42 51.65 -8.89
N LEU A 625 17.66 51.99 -9.90
CA LEU A 625 18.14 51.99 -11.28
C LEU A 625 19.25 53.02 -11.51
N GLN A 626 19.09 54.21 -10.95
CA GLN A 626 20.10 55.28 -11.06
C GLN A 626 21.40 54.90 -10.34
N HIS A 627 21.32 54.24 -9.16
CA HIS A 627 22.49 53.79 -8.45
C HIS A 627 23.24 52.70 -9.24
N ILE A 628 22.54 51.72 -9.81
CA ILE A 628 23.14 50.70 -10.66
C ILE A 628 23.80 51.34 -11.90
N GLU A 629 23.10 52.28 -12.58
CA GLU A 629 23.67 52.97 -13.72
C GLU A 629 24.92 53.75 -13.37
N ASN A 630 24.93 54.44 -12.25
CA ASN A 630 26.10 55.20 -11.76
C ASN A 630 27.29 54.28 -11.46
N GLU A 631 27.05 53.12 -10.82
CA GLU A 631 28.10 52.12 -10.56
C GLU A 631 28.70 51.59 -11.86
N VAL A 632 27.84 51.18 -12.82
CA VAL A 632 28.27 50.71 -14.14
C VAL A 632 29.08 51.78 -14.87
N ARG A 633 28.61 53.03 -14.85
CA ARG A 633 29.31 54.18 -15.46
C ARG A 633 30.66 54.42 -14.80
N ASN A 634 30.74 54.36 -13.47
CA ASN A 634 31.98 54.51 -12.71
C ASN A 634 33.02 53.44 -13.09
N VAL A 635 32.59 52.16 -13.17
CA VAL A 635 33.52 51.08 -13.59
C VAL A 635 34.04 51.29 -15.00
N ARG A 636 33.25 51.86 -15.91
CA ARG A 636 33.63 52.10 -17.31
C ARG A 636 34.52 53.34 -17.48
N GLN A 637 34.34 54.36 -16.67
CA GLN A 637 35.04 55.65 -16.82
C GLN A 637 36.18 55.80 -15.83
N ASN A 638 36.14 55.09 -14.70
CA ASN A 638 37.13 55.18 -13.63
C ASN A 638 37.57 53.77 -13.22
N VAL A 639 37.37 53.40 -11.96
CA VAL A 639 37.75 52.11 -11.40
C VAL A 639 36.64 51.59 -10.49
N GLY A 640 36.45 50.29 -10.48
CA GLY A 640 35.52 49.61 -9.58
C GLY A 640 36.18 48.44 -8.85
N MET A 641 35.60 48.07 -7.71
CA MET A 641 36.03 46.96 -6.89
C MET A 641 34.82 46.06 -6.63
N ILE A 642 35.00 44.72 -6.65
CA ILE A 642 33.97 43.74 -6.40
C ILE A 642 34.44 42.69 -5.40
N ASP A 643 33.56 42.32 -4.45
CA ASP A 643 33.77 41.19 -3.55
C ASP A 643 33.45 39.87 -4.28
N VAL A 644 34.47 39.06 -4.50
CA VAL A 644 34.37 37.74 -5.15
C VAL A 644 34.43 36.58 -4.15
N SER A 645 34.35 36.86 -2.85
CA SER A 645 34.49 35.86 -1.78
C SER A 645 33.43 34.74 -1.82
N THR A 646 32.34 34.98 -2.55
CA THR A 646 31.26 33.96 -2.73
C THR A 646 31.54 32.96 -3.83
N LEU A 647 32.59 33.18 -4.64
CA LEU A 647 32.94 32.28 -5.74
C LEU A 647 33.83 31.15 -5.21
N GLY A 648 33.57 29.93 -5.68
CA GLY A 648 34.43 28.78 -5.42
C GLY A 648 35.65 28.80 -6.33
N GLY A 649 36.78 28.29 -5.83
CA GLY A 649 37.98 28.04 -6.60
C GLY A 649 38.25 26.55 -6.72
N LEU A 650 38.61 26.10 -7.91
CA LEU A 650 39.07 24.74 -8.17
C LEU A 650 40.48 24.82 -8.77
N ASP A 651 41.42 24.11 -8.17
CA ASP A 651 42.79 24.01 -8.65
C ASP A 651 42.95 22.67 -9.39
N LEU A 652 43.11 22.74 -10.72
CA LEU A 652 43.38 21.59 -11.56
C LEU A 652 44.86 21.59 -11.94
N ARG A 653 45.57 20.54 -11.56
CA ARG A 653 47.00 20.37 -11.83
C ARG A 653 47.25 19.14 -12.68
N GLY A 654 48.14 19.26 -13.63
CA GLY A 654 48.58 18.15 -14.49
C GLY A 654 48.79 18.60 -15.93
N PRO A 655 49.56 17.83 -16.72
CA PRO A 655 49.86 18.19 -18.12
C PRO A 655 48.58 18.28 -18.98
N ASP A 656 47.54 17.50 -18.66
CA ASP A 656 46.33 17.44 -19.45
C ASP A 656 45.17 18.32 -18.92
N SER A 657 45.43 19.17 -17.92
CA SER A 657 44.39 19.98 -17.27
C SER A 657 43.68 20.93 -18.24
N GLY A 658 44.41 21.53 -19.18
CA GLY A 658 43.83 22.39 -20.21
C GLY A 658 42.95 21.64 -21.18
N GLU A 659 43.40 20.48 -21.66
CA GLU A 659 42.62 19.60 -22.54
C GLU A 659 41.34 19.07 -21.84
N PHE A 660 41.46 18.68 -20.56
CA PHE A 660 40.31 18.27 -19.75
C PHE A 660 39.29 19.38 -19.64
N LEU A 661 39.70 20.61 -19.35
CA LEU A 661 38.77 21.76 -19.25
C LEU A 661 38.14 22.09 -20.61
N ASN A 662 38.88 21.98 -21.72
CA ASN A 662 38.32 22.15 -23.07
C ASN A 662 37.21 21.17 -23.42
N ARG A 663 37.23 19.96 -22.84
CA ARG A 663 36.15 18.96 -23.03
C ARG A 663 34.91 19.25 -22.21
N LEU A 664 35.04 19.99 -21.11
CA LEU A 664 33.94 20.27 -20.20
C LEU A 664 33.26 21.61 -20.45
N TYR A 665 34.01 22.61 -20.93
CA TYR A 665 33.55 24.00 -21.06
C TYR A 665 33.70 24.52 -22.48
N THR A 666 32.85 25.45 -22.84
CA THR A 666 32.91 26.16 -24.14
C THR A 666 33.97 27.24 -24.20
N PHE A 667 34.58 27.59 -23.08
CA PHE A 667 35.72 28.53 -23.02
C PHE A 667 37.01 27.83 -23.47
N GLY A 668 37.83 28.50 -24.28
CA GLY A 668 39.09 27.94 -24.77
C GLY A 668 40.20 28.02 -23.69
N PHE A 669 40.55 26.88 -23.13
CA PHE A 669 41.63 26.74 -22.14
C PHE A 669 42.98 26.37 -22.73
N VAL A 670 43.00 25.88 -23.96
CA VAL A 670 44.20 25.58 -24.74
C VAL A 670 44.24 26.53 -25.93
N LYS A 671 45.32 27.30 -26.06
CA LYS A 671 45.54 28.19 -27.21
C LYS A 671 46.21 27.45 -28.34
#